data_81e8a15f8714ace63821c52539ee390e
#
_entry.id   81e8a15f8714ace63821c52539ee390e
#
_cell.length_a   1.000
_cell.length_b   1.000
_cell.length_c   1.000
_cell.angle_alpha   90.00
_cell.angle_beta   90.00
_cell.angle_gamma   90.00
#
_symmetry.space_group_name_H-M   'P 1'
#
loop_
_entity.id
_entity.type
_entity.pdbx_description
1 polymer ?
#
loop_
_entity_poly.entity_id
_entity_poly.type
_entity_poly.pdbx_seq_one_letter_code
_entity_poly.pdbx_strand_id
1 'polypeptide(L)'
;MRIFTHKNYVLSLVSLFSSNFLHICTLSYAKLHTEHRIMKRIQARWKLSALSCALFTFMSPTWAADSITTTTTTDSAPTQAQPVQTLATLKFAATANTAKDPDISAVAKTIVTREEMLQFGDQSVNDALRRAAGFQMPTPGQGPRGGGGASGMRFRGGGAPVFLINGEAVQGGPRGGMSIVDSLTPDMIERIEITKQPSVAQASVASSAVINIILKQPLNHTRLSGNARIGYGLAKSDQKEEERKNISVQLDGRDSPWLYSLSANQMWNDSTSITQTQTSTQTREQKRITQRKSQMLSPRLEYELDDQQKLVAELFYRNNESEGIRGDQVQNDQNDSLRLNTRYERKDQGNSDKLRLSVEQQNETESTQSSLLNTYSDERINEYAIGYDGVRKFNETQQLKFGLDSRANELDSNVSQSLDEQLYALYAEGSWKFTERQTVTLGARQEWINRSGLVEYSDHHLSPVLAHRFDFNDTWSLQTNISQAFLSPKTDRLLPTVSVSTDSDAGSLNNPDRGGNPNLRPEKITAFESTLGYNTPSGGINITAYQREIEDYIEKVIRQEGSRFVERPQNQDNATTYGVEISGRYALKQTKRGNSFMLNGQLSTVRAKVEDENHQQRLVSDVAPYTASAGLSYNYQPWQLATSVNLNYVPEFTRALDNQPYNRTSNERVNMDISITKRFSDGWATTLNARNILSTDYKERLTYQTDGSLYESRINQAIPSVLITLEKKF
;
A
#
# COMPACT_ATOMS: atom_id res chain seq x y z
N MET A 1 -18.48 32.13 -31.32
CA MET A 1 -17.16 32.62 -30.86
C MET A 1 -16.87 32.14 -29.44
N ARG A 2 -16.99 30.83 -29.14
CA ARG A 2 -16.74 30.21 -27.82
C ARG A 2 -16.16 28.78 -27.89
N ILE A 3 -15.65 28.34 -29.04
CA ILE A 3 -15.11 26.98 -29.24
C ILE A 3 -13.57 26.98 -29.33
N PHE A 4 -12.92 28.13 -29.39
CA PHE A 4 -11.47 28.22 -29.63
C PHE A 4 -10.57 28.17 -28.38
N THR A 5 -11.13 28.24 -27.17
CA THR A 5 -10.34 28.32 -25.93
C THR A 5 -9.90 26.97 -25.35
N HIS A 6 -10.57 25.87 -25.66
CA HIS A 6 -10.21 24.56 -25.10
C HIS A 6 -9.06 23.83 -25.81
N LYS A 7 -8.90 24.03 -27.12
CA LYS A 7 -7.81 23.39 -27.88
C LYS A 7 -6.41 23.90 -27.50
N ASN A 8 -6.32 25.17 -27.10
CA ASN A 8 -5.02 25.77 -26.75
C ASN A 8 -4.47 25.34 -25.39
N TYR A 9 -5.34 24.94 -24.44
CA TYR A 9 -4.86 24.46 -23.11
C TYR A 9 -4.28 23.06 -23.16
N VAL A 10 -4.82 22.16 -23.96
CA VAL A 10 -4.26 20.81 -24.11
C VAL A 10 -2.95 20.82 -24.88
N LEU A 11 -2.84 21.66 -25.90
CA LEU A 11 -1.58 21.84 -26.66
C LEU A 11 -0.49 22.53 -25.83
N SER A 12 -0.83 23.47 -24.93
CA SER A 12 0.16 24.10 -24.04
C SER A 12 0.65 23.16 -22.94
N LEU A 13 -0.19 22.26 -22.43
CA LEU A 13 0.24 21.22 -21.48
C LEU A 13 1.17 20.20 -22.15
N VAL A 14 0.86 19.75 -23.36
CA VAL A 14 1.73 18.82 -24.11
C VAL A 14 3.06 19.48 -24.49
N SER A 15 3.08 20.79 -24.84
CA SER A 15 4.32 21.51 -25.16
C SER A 15 5.18 21.79 -23.91
N LEU A 16 4.58 22.02 -22.75
CA LEU A 16 5.28 22.15 -21.47
C LEU A 16 5.93 20.82 -21.03
N PHE A 17 5.26 19.70 -21.29
CA PHE A 17 5.84 18.39 -21.00
C PHE A 17 6.96 18.01 -21.97
N SER A 18 6.84 18.33 -23.25
CA SER A 18 7.90 18.04 -24.24
C SER A 18 9.17 18.88 -24.05
N SER A 19 9.05 20.16 -23.69
CA SER A 19 10.19 21.03 -23.46
C SER A 19 10.96 20.71 -22.17
N ASN A 20 10.27 20.34 -21.10
CA ASN A 20 10.93 19.94 -19.85
C ASN A 20 11.56 18.54 -19.95
N PHE A 21 10.96 17.63 -20.71
CA PHE A 21 11.53 16.30 -20.93
C PHE A 21 12.82 16.38 -21.79
N LEU A 22 12.86 17.25 -22.79
CA LEU A 22 14.08 17.52 -23.56
C LEU A 22 15.18 18.17 -22.70
N HIS A 23 14.79 19.02 -21.73
CA HIS A 23 15.74 19.69 -20.83
C HIS A 23 16.37 18.72 -19.82
N ILE A 24 15.61 17.75 -19.33
CA ILE A 24 16.12 16.68 -18.45
C ILE A 24 17.09 15.76 -19.23
N CYS A 25 16.79 15.43 -20.47
CA CYS A 25 17.70 14.67 -21.33
C CYS A 25 18.99 15.44 -21.67
N THR A 26 18.93 16.76 -21.87
CA THR A 26 20.12 17.58 -22.19
C THR A 26 21.00 17.90 -20.98
N LEU A 27 20.43 18.02 -19.77
CA LEU A 27 21.20 18.21 -18.53
C LEU A 27 21.97 16.94 -18.12
N SER A 28 21.43 15.75 -18.39
CA SER A 28 22.15 14.47 -18.19
C SER A 28 23.31 14.31 -19.18
N TYR A 29 23.21 14.88 -20.39
CA TYR A 29 24.27 14.79 -21.40
C TYR A 29 25.49 15.69 -21.08
N ALA A 30 25.29 16.82 -20.44
CA ALA A 30 26.38 17.77 -20.14
C ALA A 30 27.27 17.36 -18.96
N LYS A 31 26.80 16.44 -18.08
CA LYS A 31 27.55 15.96 -16.91
C LYS A 31 28.43 14.72 -17.19
N LEU A 32 28.34 14.14 -18.39
CA LEU A 32 28.93 12.82 -18.74
C LEU A 32 30.29 12.92 -19.47
N HIS A 33 30.93 14.07 -19.57
CA HIS A 33 32.14 14.22 -20.38
C HIS A 33 33.47 13.99 -19.64
N THR A 34 33.49 13.42 -18.43
CA THR A 34 34.74 13.34 -17.65
C THR A 34 35.21 11.94 -17.22
N GLU A 35 34.62 10.81 -17.62
CA GLU A 35 35.23 9.52 -17.30
C GLU A 35 35.12 8.41 -18.37
N HIS A 36 36.26 8.02 -18.88
CA HIS A 36 36.42 7.13 -20.06
C HIS A 36 36.21 5.61 -19.82
N ARG A 37 35.90 5.17 -18.58
CA ARG A 37 35.67 3.73 -18.25
C ARG A 37 34.20 3.28 -18.22
N ILE A 38 33.27 4.22 -18.23
CA ILE A 38 31.83 3.93 -18.18
C ILE A 38 31.21 3.66 -19.55
N MET A 39 31.87 4.01 -20.63
CA MET A 39 31.33 4.01 -22.01
C MET A 39 30.96 2.62 -22.57
N LYS A 40 31.57 1.51 -22.15
CA LYS A 40 31.23 0.18 -22.69
C LYS A 40 29.96 -0.43 -22.06
N ARG A 41 29.58 -0.04 -20.83
CA ARG A 41 28.32 -0.47 -20.20
C ARG A 41 27.12 0.36 -20.63
N ILE A 42 27.34 1.61 -21.04
CA ILE A 42 26.30 2.54 -21.49
C ILE A 42 25.70 2.15 -22.85
N GLN A 43 26.46 1.52 -23.76
CA GLN A 43 25.95 1.15 -25.08
C GLN A 43 24.87 0.07 -25.07
N ALA A 44 24.80 -0.80 -24.06
CA ALA A 44 23.71 -1.77 -23.88
C ALA A 44 22.44 -1.09 -23.29
N ARG A 45 22.62 -0.07 -22.45
CA ARG A 45 21.53 0.69 -21.80
C ARG A 45 20.75 1.57 -22.80
N TRP A 46 21.44 2.15 -23.80
CA TRP A 46 20.81 3.02 -24.79
C TRP A 46 19.87 2.31 -25.77
N LYS A 47 20.01 0.99 -25.94
CA LYS A 47 19.12 0.24 -26.83
C LYS A 47 17.71 0.06 -26.28
N LEU A 48 17.52 0.02 -24.95
CA LEU A 48 16.19 -0.07 -24.33
C LEU A 48 15.51 1.32 -24.20
N SER A 49 16.24 2.37 -23.85
CA SER A 49 15.67 3.73 -23.80
C SER A 49 15.34 4.27 -25.21
N ALA A 50 16.13 3.91 -26.22
CA ALA A 50 15.82 4.22 -27.62
C ALA A 50 14.55 3.49 -28.13
N LEU A 51 14.24 2.30 -27.62
CA LEU A 51 13.02 1.58 -27.98
C LEU A 51 11.77 2.27 -27.40
N SER A 52 11.85 2.83 -26.19
CA SER A 52 10.74 3.59 -25.57
C SER A 52 10.49 4.92 -26.31
N CYS A 53 11.53 5.61 -26.76
CA CYS A 53 11.41 6.81 -27.58
C CYS A 53 10.94 6.51 -29.02
N ALA A 54 11.37 5.38 -29.63
CA ALA A 54 10.97 5.01 -30.97
C ALA A 54 9.47 4.65 -31.10
N LEU A 55 8.87 4.10 -30.04
CA LEU A 55 7.42 3.84 -30.01
C LEU A 55 6.58 5.12 -29.96
N PHE A 56 7.11 6.23 -29.45
CA PHE A 56 6.44 7.54 -29.46
C PHE A 56 6.61 8.33 -30.76
N THR A 57 7.68 8.10 -31.53
CA THR A 57 7.96 8.84 -32.75
C THR A 57 7.28 8.27 -34.00
N PHE A 58 6.77 7.03 -33.98
CA PHE A 58 6.05 6.43 -35.09
C PHE A 58 4.55 6.76 -35.15
N MET A 59 4.01 7.51 -34.21
CA MET A 59 2.60 7.93 -34.17
C MET A 59 2.38 9.41 -34.46
N SER A 60 2.98 9.95 -35.52
CA SER A 60 2.58 11.25 -36.06
C SER A 60 1.42 11.03 -37.04
N PRO A 61 0.21 11.49 -36.77
CA PRO A 61 -0.88 11.37 -37.74
C PRO A 61 -0.64 12.32 -38.91
N THR A 62 -0.49 11.76 -40.11
CA THR A 62 -0.58 12.52 -41.36
C THR A 62 -2.04 12.95 -41.55
N TRP A 63 -2.29 14.23 -41.46
CA TRP A 63 -3.59 14.83 -41.73
C TRP A 63 -3.82 14.88 -43.25
N ALA A 64 -4.74 14.07 -43.74
CA ALA A 64 -5.36 14.30 -45.06
C ALA A 64 -6.60 15.16 -44.82
N ALA A 65 -6.65 16.31 -45.48
CA ALA A 65 -7.77 17.22 -45.45
C ALA A 65 -8.81 16.74 -46.48
N ASP A 66 -9.92 16.18 -46.02
CA ASP A 66 -11.11 15.95 -46.88
C ASP A 66 -12.15 17.03 -46.62
N SER A 67 -12.60 17.61 -47.70
CA SER A 67 -13.60 18.67 -47.80
C SER A 67 -15.01 18.15 -47.48
N ILE A 68 -15.64 18.71 -46.45
CA ILE A 68 -17.04 18.42 -46.10
C ILE A 68 -17.98 19.41 -46.76
N THR A 69 -18.84 18.87 -47.57
CA THR A 69 -19.99 19.58 -48.17
C THR A 69 -21.10 19.72 -47.14
N THR A 70 -21.49 20.96 -46.86
CA THR A 70 -22.64 21.30 -45.99
C THR A 70 -23.97 21.03 -46.66
N THR A 71 -24.79 20.20 -46.03
CA THR A 71 -26.26 20.20 -46.27
C THR A 71 -26.96 20.62 -44.99
N THR A 72 -27.61 21.78 -45.07
CA THR A 72 -28.51 22.32 -44.04
C THR A 72 -29.86 21.61 -44.08
N THR A 73 -30.27 21.03 -42.94
CA THR A 73 -31.67 20.79 -42.63
C THR A 73 -31.99 21.31 -41.24
N THR A 74 -32.86 22.29 -41.21
CA THR A 74 -33.51 22.84 -40.02
C THR A 74 -34.56 21.89 -39.52
N ASP A 75 -34.48 21.45 -38.26
CA ASP A 75 -35.64 21.07 -37.48
C ASP A 75 -35.47 21.42 -36.01
N SER A 76 -36.36 22.27 -35.55
CA SER A 76 -36.46 22.77 -34.20
C SER A 76 -37.35 21.84 -33.37
N ALA A 77 -36.79 21.15 -32.39
CA ALA A 77 -37.53 20.45 -31.33
C ALA A 77 -37.24 21.08 -29.97
N PRO A 78 -38.20 21.11 -29.04
CA PRO A 78 -38.13 21.93 -27.83
C PRO A 78 -37.14 21.34 -26.81
N THR A 79 -36.37 22.22 -26.22
CA THR A 79 -35.43 21.95 -25.12
C THR A 79 -36.18 21.39 -23.92
N GLN A 80 -36.18 20.08 -23.73
CA GLN A 80 -36.51 19.47 -22.46
C GLN A 80 -35.38 19.75 -21.48
N ALA A 81 -35.73 20.43 -20.41
CA ALA A 81 -34.86 20.56 -19.25
C ALA A 81 -34.44 19.16 -18.76
N GLN A 82 -33.17 18.82 -18.90
CA GLN A 82 -32.63 17.57 -18.37
C GLN A 82 -32.84 17.57 -16.83
N PRO A 83 -33.35 16.46 -16.28
CA PRO A 83 -33.50 16.35 -14.83
C PRO A 83 -32.11 16.49 -14.20
N VAL A 84 -32.01 17.37 -13.23
CA VAL A 84 -30.90 17.45 -12.28
C VAL A 84 -30.59 16.01 -11.88
N GLN A 85 -29.39 15.49 -12.21
CA GLN A 85 -28.97 14.18 -11.76
C GLN A 85 -29.00 14.22 -10.23
N THR A 86 -30.08 13.69 -9.65
CA THR A 86 -30.11 13.26 -8.26
C THR A 86 -28.88 12.40 -8.09
N LEU A 87 -27.93 12.87 -7.26
CA LEU A 87 -26.77 12.10 -6.81
C LEU A 87 -27.23 10.67 -6.59
N ALA A 88 -26.63 9.73 -7.31
CA ALA A 88 -27.00 8.34 -7.28
C ALA A 88 -27.23 7.95 -5.82
N THR A 89 -28.45 7.55 -5.53
CA THR A 89 -28.78 6.96 -4.22
C THR A 89 -27.72 5.91 -4.02
N LEU A 90 -26.87 6.07 -2.99
CA LEU A 90 -25.89 5.06 -2.62
C LEU A 90 -26.69 3.78 -2.41
N LYS A 91 -26.89 3.00 -3.47
CA LYS A 91 -27.42 1.64 -3.38
C LYS A 91 -26.31 0.88 -2.71
N PHE A 92 -26.40 0.80 -1.39
CA PHE A 92 -25.59 -0.12 -0.62
C PHE A 92 -25.97 -1.52 -1.10
N ALA A 93 -25.25 -2.01 -2.08
CA ALA A 93 -25.12 -3.43 -2.19
C ALA A 93 -24.33 -3.81 -0.91
N ALA A 94 -25.06 -4.32 0.08
CA ALA A 94 -24.48 -5.09 1.16
C ALA A 94 -23.99 -6.43 0.56
N THR A 95 -23.24 -6.33 -0.51
CA THR A 95 -22.58 -7.45 -1.14
C THR A 95 -21.35 -7.73 -0.28
N ALA A 96 -21.60 -8.51 0.76
CA ALA A 96 -20.58 -9.38 1.27
C ALA A 96 -19.93 -10.04 0.04
N ASN A 97 -18.71 -9.64 -0.31
CA ASN A 97 -17.77 -10.29 -1.23
C ASN A 97 -18.32 -10.88 -2.56
N THR A 98 -19.52 -10.52 -3.00
CA THR A 98 -20.13 -11.02 -4.22
C THR A 98 -20.52 -9.89 -5.18
N ALA A 99 -19.62 -8.94 -5.44
CA ALA A 99 -19.49 -8.58 -6.86
C ALA A 99 -19.12 -9.92 -7.51
N LYS A 100 -19.97 -10.49 -8.34
CA LYS A 100 -19.60 -11.67 -9.14
C LYS A 100 -18.33 -11.25 -9.87
N ASP A 101 -17.18 -11.60 -9.25
CA ASP A 101 -15.91 -11.47 -9.92
C ASP A 101 -16.10 -12.29 -11.20
N PRO A 102 -15.94 -11.74 -12.40
CA PRO A 102 -16.04 -12.50 -13.64
C PRO A 102 -15.00 -13.63 -13.67
N ASP A 103 -14.13 -13.66 -12.69
CA ASP A 103 -13.10 -14.65 -12.43
C ASP A 103 -13.70 -15.89 -11.74
N ILE A 104 -13.53 -17.05 -12.36
CA ILE A 104 -14.00 -18.36 -11.84
C ILE A 104 -13.12 -18.83 -10.64
N SER A 105 -12.05 -18.10 -10.28
CA SER A 105 -11.08 -18.52 -9.27
C SER A 105 -11.73 -18.82 -7.91
N ALA A 106 -11.28 -19.92 -7.26
CA ALA A 106 -11.65 -20.27 -5.90
C ALA A 106 -10.84 -19.48 -4.83
N VAL A 107 -9.88 -18.64 -5.22
CA VAL A 107 -9.06 -17.86 -4.29
C VAL A 107 -9.87 -16.71 -3.70
N ALA A 108 -9.93 -16.66 -2.37
CA ALA A 108 -10.72 -15.65 -1.65
C ALA A 108 -10.07 -14.26 -1.72
N LYS A 109 -10.87 -13.23 -2.07
CA LYS A 109 -10.50 -11.82 -2.03
C LYS A 109 -11.43 -11.05 -1.11
N THR A 110 -10.90 -10.11 -0.34
CA THR A 110 -11.69 -9.12 0.40
C THR A 110 -11.61 -7.79 -0.33
N ILE A 111 -12.75 -7.18 -0.63
CA ILE A 111 -12.81 -5.90 -1.34
C ILE A 111 -13.32 -4.83 -0.36
N VAL A 112 -12.57 -3.73 -0.23
CA VAL A 112 -13.00 -2.51 0.45
C VAL A 112 -13.22 -1.45 -0.61
N THR A 113 -14.47 -1.03 -0.80
CA THR A 113 -14.82 -0.04 -1.83
C THR A 113 -14.56 1.39 -1.34
N ARG A 114 -14.43 2.32 -2.27
CA ARG A 114 -14.35 3.75 -1.97
C ARG A 114 -15.51 4.25 -1.12
N GLU A 115 -16.73 3.81 -1.47
CA GLU A 115 -17.95 4.16 -0.75
C GLU A 115 -17.87 3.71 0.71
N GLU A 116 -17.36 2.51 0.95
CA GLU A 116 -17.13 1.98 2.29
C GLU A 116 -16.10 2.82 3.05
N MET A 117 -14.97 3.15 2.42
CA MET A 117 -13.96 4.02 3.04
C MET A 117 -14.55 5.37 3.46
N LEU A 118 -15.30 6.02 2.56
CA LEU A 118 -15.94 7.30 2.85
C LEU A 118 -17.03 7.19 3.91
N GLN A 119 -17.76 6.07 3.94
CA GLN A 119 -18.83 5.83 4.91
C GLN A 119 -18.28 5.69 6.33
N PHE A 120 -17.14 5.02 6.50
CA PHE A 120 -16.47 4.85 7.79
C PHE A 120 -15.53 5.99 8.14
N GLY A 121 -15.39 7.00 7.28
CA GLY A 121 -14.56 8.18 7.53
C GLY A 121 -13.06 7.92 7.42
N ASP A 122 -12.67 6.88 6.69
CA ASP A 122 -11.26 6.59 6.43
C ASP A 122 -10.60 7.78 5.71
N GLN A 123 -9.37 8.10 6.08
CA GLN A 123 -8.59 9.16 5.46
C GLN A 123 -7.40 8.60 4.65
N SER A 124 -7.10 7.32 4.85
CA SER A 124 -5.99 6.62 4.23
C SER A 124 -6.31 5.13 4.02
N VAL A 125 -5.49 4.45 3.24
CA VAL A 125 -5.52 2.99 3.11
C VAL A 125 -5.33 2.30 4.46
N ASN A 126 -4.45 2.82 5.31
CA ASN A 126 -4.19 2.26 6.64
C ASN A 126 -5.44 2.25 7.54
N ASP A 127 -6.30 3.27 7.43
CA ASP A 127 -7.56 3.30 8.19
C ASP A 127 -8.50 2.17 7.75
N ALA A 128 -8.59 1.91 6.44
CA ALA A 128 -9.37 0.80 5.90
C ALA A 128 -8.82 -0.57 6.35
N LEU A 129 -7.50 -0.73 6.36
CA LEU A 129 -6.84 -1.98 6.77
C LEU A 129 -6.95 -2.26 8.27
N ARG A 130 -7.09 -1.25 9.13
CA ARG A 130 -7.39 -1.43 10.57
C ARG A 130 -8.71 -2.19 10.79
N ARG A 131 -9.65 -2.08 9.87
CA ARG A 131 -10.94 -2.76 9.92
C ARG A 131 -10.93 -4.13 9.22
N ALA A 132 -9.85 -4.47 8.54
CA ALA A 132 -9.69 -5.75 7.87
C ALA A 132 -9.04 -6.79 8.81
N ALA A 133 -9.58 -8.01 8.82
CA ALA A 133 -9.08 -9.08 9.69
C ALA A 133 -7.68 -9.54 9.29
N GLY A 134 -6.86 -9.85 10.29
CA GLY A 134 -5.49 -10.35 10.14
C GLY A 134 -4.42 -9.26 10.22
N PHE A 135 -4.78 -7.98 10.14
CA PHE A 135 -3.81 -6.90 10.18
C PHE A 135 -3.57 -6.39 11.61
N GLN A 136 -2.30 -6.22 11.94
CA GLN A 136 -1.85 -5.56 13.15
C GLN A 136 -1.11 -4.28 12.76
N MET A 137 -1.66 -3.13 13.18
CA MET A 137 -1.06 -1.83 12.89
C MET A 137 0.18 -1.61 13.74
N PRO A 138 1.17 -0.87 13.21
CA PRO A 138 2.34 -0.49 13.98
C PRO A 138 1.90 0.32 15.19
N THR A 139 2.68 0.18 16.24
CA THR A 139 2.47 0.91 17.48
C THR A 139 2.89 2.35 17.32
N PRO A 140 2.04 3.34 17.60
CA PRO A 140 2.44 4.75 17.60
C PRO A 140 3.60 4.95 18.59
N GLY A 141 4.68 5.57 18.16
CA GLY A 141 5.76 5.99 19.05
C GLY A 141 6.86 4.97 19.32
N GLN A 142 6.93 3.85 18.63
CA GLN A 142 8.13 3.01 18.65
C GLN A 142 9.31 3.74 17.98
N GLY A 143 9.96 4.59 18.76
CA GLY A 143 11.23 5.25 18.50
C GLY A 143 11.26 6.21 17.29
N PRO A 144 12.36 6.89 17.10
CA PRO A 144 12.64 7.69 15.89
C PRO A 144 12.57 6.88 14.59
N ARG A 145 12.38 5.61 14.73
CA ARG A 145 12.52 4.51 13.80
C ARG A 145 11.24 3.73 13.57
N GLY A 146 10.18 3.98 14.35
CA GLY A 146 8.84 3.51 14.08
C GLY A 146 8.22 4.39 13.02
N GLY A 147 8.56 4.16 11.76
CA GLY A 147 7.74 4.65 10.68
C GLY A 147 6.31 4.18 10.98
N GLY A 148 5.43 5.08 11.42
CA GLY A 148 4.02 4.79 11.67
C GLY A 148 3.25 4.50 10.37
N GLY A 149 3.95 4.25 9.28
CA GLY A 149 3.44 3.90 7.97
C GLY A 149 3.24 2.40 7.77
N ALA A 150 2.93 2.04 6.55
CA ALA A 150 2.70 0.65 6.13
C ALA A 150 3.87 -0.32 6.43
N SER A 151 5.09 0.21 6.59
CA SER A 151 6.31 -0.59 6.87
C SER A 151 6.33 -1.29 8.24
N GLY A 152 5.55 -0.80 9.21
CA GLY A 152 5.42 -1.43 10.53
C GLY A 152 4.19 -2.32 10.69
N MET A 153 3.35 -2.42 9.65
CA MET A 153 2.18 -3.27 9.66
C MET A 153 2.56 -4.74 9.56
N ARG A 154 1.89 -5.59 10.34
CA ARG A 154 2.05 -7.05 10.27
C ARG A 154 0.75 -7.69 9.84
N PHE A 155 0.86 -8.79 9.12
CA PHE A 155 -0.27 -9.63 8.77
C PHE A 155 -0.11 -11.02 9.39
N ARG A 156 -1.09 -11.44 10.22
CA ARG A 156 -1.10 -12.75 10.88
C ARG A 156 0.20 -13.09 11.63
N GLY A 157 0.82 -12.10 12.25
CA GLY A 157 2.07 -12.27 13.01
C GLY A 157 3.32 -12.47 12.16
N GLY A 158 3.18 -12.54 10.84
CA GLY A 158 4.30 -12.60 9.89
C GLY A 158 4.81 -11.23 9.44
N GLY A 159 5.44 -11.17 8.28
CA GLY A 159 6.00 -9.96 7.70
C GLY A 159 4.96 -8.91 7.30
N ALA A 160 5.44 -7.77 6.81
CA ALA A 160 4.59 -6.72 6.27
C ALA A 160 3.86 -7.18 5.00
N PRO A 161 2.61 -6.75 4.78
CA PRO A 161 1.92 -7.01 3.52
C PRO A 161 2.62 -6.30 2.35
N VAL A 162 2.40 -6.81 1.15
CA VAL A 162 2.87 -6.16 -0.07
C VAL A 162 1.77 -5.31 -0.65
N PHE A 163 2.14 -4.11 -1.07
CA PHE A 163 1.23 -3.17 -1.71
C PHE A 163 1.44 -3.16 -3.21
N LEU A 164 0.33 -3.23 -3.95
CA LEU A 164 0.30 -3.01 -5.39
C LEU A 164 -0.56 -1.77 -5.67
N ILE A 165 -0.23 -1.04 -6.72
CA ILE A 165 -1.08 0.00 -7.30
C ILE A 165 -1.41 -0.42 -8.73
N ASN A 166 -2.69 -0.59 -9.03
CA ASN A 166 -3.17 -1.07 -10.33
C ASN A 166 -2.52 -2.40 -10.77
N GLY A 167 -2.12 -3.26 -9.80
CA GLY A 167 -1.47 -4.54 -10.03
C GLY A 167 0.06 -4.49 -10.10
N GLU A 168 0.68 -3.32 -10.04
CA GLU A 168 2.13 -3.16 -10.02
C GLU A 168 2.65 -3.01 -8.58
N ALA A 169 3.71 -3.74 -8.24
CA ALA A 169 4.30 -3.68 -6.91
C ALA A 169 4.87 -2.29 -6.62
N VAL A 170 4.63 -1.82 -5.39
CA VAL A 170 5.18 -0.55 -4.92
C VAL A 170 6.31 -0.84 -3.97
N GLN A 171 7.51 -0.39 -4.32
CA GLN A 171 8.65 -0.44 -3.41
C GLN A 171 8.41 0.57 -2.26
N GLY A 172 8.58 0.12 -1.02
CA GLY A 172 8.72 1.05 0.09
C GLY A 172 10.13 1.63 0.07
N GLY A 173 10.31 2.89 0.48
CA GLY A 173 11.63 3.48 0.62
C GLY A 173 12.55 2.60 1.48
N PRO A 174 13.86 2.54 1.19
CA PRO A 174 14.80 1.62 1.82
C PRO A 174 14.86 1.72 3.35
N ARG A 175 14.55 2.87 3.94
CA ARG A 175 14.68 3.10 5.39
C ARG A 175 13.41 3.46 6.12
N GLY A 176 12.25 3.03 5.60
CA GLY A 176 10.98 3.20 6.30
C GLY A 176 10.41 4.61 6.19
N GLY A 177 10.76 5.34 5.16
CA GLY A 177 10.10 6.58 4.75
C GLY A 177 8.59 6.39 4.57
N MET A 178 7.86 7.47 4.44
CA MET A 178 6.40 7.43 4.22
C MET A 178 6.13 6.64 2.94
N SER A 179 5.40 5.53 3.05
CA SER A 179 5.02 4.71 1.90
C SER A 179 4.13 5.53 0.96
N ILE A 180 4.21 5.26 -0.35
CA ILE A 180 3.27 5.83 -1.33
C ILE A 180 1.81 5.60 -0.90
N VAL A 181 1.55 4.50 -0.22
CA VAL A 181 0.23 4.11 0.31
C VAL A 181 -0.30 5.10 1.34
N ASP A 182 0.58 5.72 2.13
CA ASP A 182 0.21 6.72 3.15
C ASP A 182 -0.22 8.06 2.53
N SER A 183 0.20 8.32 1.30
CA SER A 183 -0.16 9.53 0.55
C SER A 183 -1.44 9.39 -0.29
N LEU A 184 -1.96 8.16 -0.45
CA LEU A 184 -3.19 7.92 -1.20
C LEU A 184 -4.43 8.26 -0.35
N THR A 185 -5.24 9.18 -0.85
CA THR A 185 -6.53 9.52 -0.24
C THR A 185 -7.67 8.67 -0.82
N PRO A 186 -8.78 8.46 -0.08
CA PRO A 186 -9.93 7.70 -0.59
C PRO A 186 -10.48 8.20 -1.93
N ASP A 187 -10.29 9.49 -2.23
CA ASP A 187 -10.79 10.10 -3.46
C ASP A 187 -10.04 9.62 -4.70
N MET A 188 -8.79 9.18 -4.52
CA MET A 188 -7.95 8.64 -5.59
C MET A 188 -8.18 7.15 -5.82
N ILE A 189 -8.85 6.47 -4.87
CA ILE A 189 -9.00 5.02 -4.82
C ILE A 189 -10.40 4.65 -5.31
N GLU A 190 -10.49 3.66 -6.20
CA GLU A 190 -11.74 3.01 -6.59
C GLU A 190 -12.11 1.91 -5.59
N ARG A 191 -11.13 1.05 -5.25
CA ARG A 191 -11.25 -0.03 -4.28
C ARG A 191 -9.89 -0.55 -3.84
N ILE A 192 -9.87 -1.21 -2.70
CA ILE A 192 -8.72 -1.97 -2.19
C ILE A 192 -9.09 -3.46 -2.26
N GLU A 193 -8.28 -4.24 -2.95
CA GLU A 193 -8.41 -5.69 -3.05
C GLU A 193 -7.37 -6.33 -2.13
N ILE A 194 -7.83 -7.08 -1.13
CA ILE A 194 -6.98 -7.78 -0.16
C ILE A 194 -7.02 -9.27 -0.47
N THR A 195 -5.90 -9.81 -0.90
CA THR A 195 -5.70 -11.25 -1.09
C THR A 195 -4.84 -11.76 0.06
N LYS A 196 -5.45 -12.56 0.95
CA LYS A 196 -4.80 -13.07 2.16
C LYS A 196 -3.85 -14.23 1.90
N GLN A 197 -4.06 -14.91 0.78
CA GLN A 197 -3.19 -15.94 0.24
C GLN A 197 -2.81 -15.52 -1.18
N PRO A 198 -1.53 -15.46 -1.55
CA PRO A 198 -1.12 -15.05 -2.89
C PRO A 198 -1.71 -15.98 -3.95
N SER A 199 -2.22 -15.42 -5.03
CA SER A 199 -2.48 -16.15 -6.26
C SER A 199 -1.15 -16.44 -6.96
N VAL A 200 -1.12 -17.36 -7.92
CA VAL A 200 0.12 -17.64 -8.67
C VAL A 200 0.67 -16.42 -9.40
N ALA A 201 -0.17 -15.49 -9.83
CA ALA A 201 0.25 -14.23 -10.43
C ALA A 201 1.00 -13.30 -9.45
N GLN A 202 0.90 -13.55 -8.13
CA GLN A 202 1.37 -12.68 -7.06
C GLN A 202 2.35 -13.38 -6.08
N ALA A 203 2.70 -14.64 -6.31
CA ALA A 203 3.42 -15.48 -5.34
C ALA A 203 4.80 -14.94 -4.96
N SER A 204 5.51 -14.26 -5.87
CA SER A 204 6.84 -13.66 -5.63
C SER A 204 6.83 -12.42 -4.77
N VAL A 205 5.67 -11.81 -4.62
CA VAL A 205 5.55 -10.49 -3.99
C VAL A 205 5.04 -10.61 -2.56
N ALA A 206 4.46 -11.76 -2.16
CA ALA A 206 3.65 -11.83 -0.96
C ALA A 206 4.01 -12.97 -0.01
N SER A 207 4.79 -12.65 1.00
CA SER A 207 4.95 -13.54 2.17
C SER A 207 3.73 -13.53 3.10
N SER A 208 2.96 -12.46 3.11
CA SER A 208 1.91 -12.27 4.11
C SER A 208 0.53 -12.05 3.51
N ALA A 209 0.31 -10.95 2.85
CA ALA A 209 -0.90 -10.59 2.11
C ALA A 209 -0.55 -9.65 0.96
N VAL A 210 -1.35 -9.66 -0.08
CA VAL A 210 -1.29 -8.68 -1.18
C VAL A 210 -2.44 -7.69 -1.02
N ILE A 211 -2.11 -6.43 -1.00
CA ILE A 211 -3.05 -5.31 -0.95
C ILE A 211 -2.94 -4.56 -2.26
N ASN A 212 -3.86 -4.83 -3.18
CA ASN A 212 -3.88 -4.17 -4.48
C ASN A 212 -4.82 -2.96 -4.44
N ILE A 213 -4.27 -1.77 -4.54
CA ILE A 213 -5.00 -0.51 -4.54
C ILE A 213 -5.33 -0.18 -5.99
N ILE A 214 -6.61 -0.30 -6.34
CA ILE A 214 -7.09 0.08 -7.65
C ILE A 214 -7.45 1.56 -7.61
N LEU A 215 -6.73 2.35 -8.37
CA LEU A 215 -6.99 3.77 -8.48
C LEU A 215 -8.22 4.03 -9.35
N LYS A 216 -8.88 5.13 -9.07
CA LYS A 216 -10.05 5.57 -9.82
C LYS A 216 -9.71 5.68 -11.31
N GLN A 217 -10.56 5.08 -12.14
CA GLN A 217 -10.41 5.13 -13.59
C GLN A 217 -11.16 6.35 -14.15
N PRO A 218 -10.73 6.88 -15.31
CA PRO A 218 -11.45 7.95 -15.98
C PRO A 218 -12.91 7.57 -16.25
N LEU A 219 -13.80 8.52 -16.03
CA LEU A 219 -15.22 8.31 -16.29
C LEU A 219 -15.49 8.24 -17.79
N ASN A 220 -16.36 7.32 -18.19
CA ASN A 220 -16.77 7.13 -19.57
C ASN A 220 -17.80 8.18 -20.03
N HIS A 221 -17.52 9.45 -19.79
CA HIS A 221 -18.38 10.59 -20.17
C HIS A 221 -17.56 11.60 -20.96
N THR A 222 -18.18 12.22 -21.96
CA THR A 222 -17.58 13.32 -22.73
C THR A 222 -17.47 14.63 -21.95
N ARG A 223 -17.69 14.63 -20.64
CA ARG A 223 -17.66 15.79 -19.78
C ARG A 223 -16.46 15.73 -18.82
N LEU A 224 -15.77 16.84 -18.68
CA LEU A 224 -14.80 17.03 -17.61
C LEU A 224 -15.53 17.01 -16.26
N SER A 225 -15.09 16.18 -15.37
CA SER A 225 -15.55 16.09 -13.99
C SER A 225 -14.36 16.03 -13.03
N GLY A 226 -14.59 16.36 -11.77
CA GLY A 226 -13.51 16.29 -10.80
C GLY A 226 -13.99 16.56 -9.39
N ASN A 227 -13.04 16.49 -8.47
CA ASN A 227 -13.21 16.95 -7.11
C ASN A 227 -11.96 17.68 -6.63
N ALA A 228 -12.17 18.68 -5.80
CA ALA A 228 -11.13 19.36 -5.05
C ALA A 228 -11.44 19.24 -3.56
N ARG A 229 -10.41 19.01 -2.74
CA ARG A 229 -10.54 18.79 -1.31
C ARG A 229 -9.45 19.53 -0.55
N ILE A 230 -9.84 20.18 0.55
CA ILE A 230 -8.94 20.86 1.49
C ILE A 230 -9.24 20.32 2.87
N GLY A 231 -8.21 19.93 3.62
CA GLY A 231 -8.33 19.44 4.99
C GLY A 231 -7.40 20.18 5.94
N TYR A 232 -7.89 20.42 7.15
CA TYR A 232 -7.11 20.97 8.26
C TYR A 232 -7.38 20.17 9.52
N GLY A 233 -6.31 19.68 10.13
CA GLY A 233 -6.35 18.86 11.34
C GLY A 233 -5.47 19.42 12.45
N LEU A 234 -5.95 19.29 13.67
CA LEU A 234 -5.24 19.72 14.87
C LEU A 234 -5.41 18.70 15.99
N ALA A 235 -4.32 18.46 16.70
CA ALA A 235 -4.31 17.77 17.97
C ALA A 235 -3.36 18.51 18.93
N LYS A 236 -3.76 18.72 20.17
CA LYS A 236 -2.96 19.47 21.13
C LYS A 236 -3.17 19.00 22.56
N SER A 237 -2.06 18.82 23.27
CA SER A 237 -1.98 18.65 24.72
C SER A 237 -0.72 19.34 25.23
N ASP A 238 -0.46 19.25 26.53
CA ASP A 238 0.75 19.83 27.13
C ASP A 238 2.05 19.15 26.65
N GLN A 239 1.95 17.89 26.19
CA GLN A 239 3.11 17.10 25.80
C GLN A 239 3.16 16.77 24.30
N LYS A 240 2.10 17.05 23.57
CA LYS A 240 2.03 16.72 22.14
C LYS A 240 1.22 17.76 21.39
N GLU A 241 1.72 18.14 20.24
CA GLU A 241 1.01 18.98 19.27
C GLU A 241 1.18 18.38 17.87
N GLU A 242 0.10 18.34 17.10
CA GLU A 242 0.11 17.87 15.72
C GLU A 242 -0.77 18.79 14.88
N GLU A 243 -0.22 19.31 13.81
CA GLU A 243 -0.93 20.08 12.80
C GLU A 243 -0.85 19.36 11.46
N ARG A 244 -1.99 19.14 10.81
CA ARG A 244 -2.07 18.47 9.52
C ARG A 244 -2.85 19.32 8.53
N LYS A 245 -2.27 19.51 7.34
CA LYS A 245 -2.91 20.21 6.21
C LYS A 245 -2.83 19.29 4.99
N ASN A 246 -3.91 19.25 4.21
CA ASN A 246 -3.88 18.56 2.92
C ASN A 246 -4.73 19.27 1.89
N ILE A 247 -4.26 19.22 0.65
CA ILE A 247 -4.98 19.67 -0.53
C ILE A 247 -4.90 18.55 -1.56
N SER A 248 -6.04 18.14 -2.11
CA SER A 248 -6.08 17.17 -3.20
C SER A 248 -7.01 17.62 -4.30
N VAL A 249 -6.65 17.27 -5.53
CA VAL A 249 -7.44 17.52 -6.73
C VAL A 249 -7.44 16.27 -7.57
N GLN A 250 -8.60 15.92 -8.09
CA GLN A 250 -8.77 14.89 -9.08
C GLN A 250 -9.61 15.41 -10.24
N LEU A 251 -9.15 15.19 -11.44
CA LEU A 251 -9.81 15.54 -12.69
C LEU A 251 -9.94 14.29 -13.55
N ASP A 252 -11.08 14.11 -14.19
CA ASP A 252 -11.35 13.00 -15.08
C ASP A 252 -12.08 13.53 -16.31
N GLY A 253 -11.78 12.98 -17.49
CA GLY A 253 -12.48 13.36 -18.70
C GLY A 253 -12.31 12.38 -19.85
N ARG A 254 -13.13 12.55 -20.87
CA ARG A 254 -13.07 11.81 -22.12
C ARG A 254 -13.24 12.75 -23.31
N ASP A 255 -12.39 12.58 -24.29
CA ASP A 255 -12.51 13.12 -25.64
C ASP A 255 -12.11 12.00 -26.59
N SER A 256 -13.13 11.20 -27.02
CA SER A 256 -12.90 9.95 -27.77
C SER A 256 -11.95 10.13 -28.93
N PRO A 257 -10.91 9.28 -29.10
CA PRO A 257 -10.68 8.01 -28.41
C PRO A 257 -9.86 8.13 -27.09
N TRP A 258 -9.65 9.34 -26.58
CA TRP A 258 -8.83 9.61 -25.41
C TRP A 258 -9.65 9.68 -24.12
N LEU A 259 -9.17 8.98 -23.07
CA LEU A 259 -9.58 9.18 -21.69
C LEU A 259 -8.38 9.67 -20.90
N TYR A 260 -8.62 10.62 -20.01
CA TYR A 260 -7.55 11.20 -19.20
C TYR A 260 -8.00 11.41 -17.75
N SER A 261 -7.08 11.25 -16.84
CA SER A 261 -7.26 11.66 -15.45
C SER A 261 -5.97 12.27 -14.89
N LEU A 262 -6.15 13.12 -13.88
CA LEU A 262 -5.09 13.73 -13.13
C LEU A 262 -5.43 13.65 -11.65
N SER A 263 -4.57 13.03 -10.86
CA SER A 263 -4.65 13.05 -9.41
C SER A 263 -3.44 13.81 -8.86
N ALA A 264 -3.68 14.77 -7.98
CA ALA A 264 -2.64 15.53 -7.30
C ALA A 264 -2.98 15.64 -5.80
N ASN A 265 -1.97 15.47 -4.96
CA ASN A 265 -2.11 15.61 -3.52
C ASN A 265 -0.87 16.29 -2.93
N GLN A 266 -1.12 17.21 -1.99
CA GLN A 266 -0.09 17.86 -1.18
C GLN A 266 -0.50 17.76 0.29
N MET A 267 0.40 17.26 1.13
CA MET A 267 0.17 17.10 2.56
C MET A 267 1.34 17.70 3.34
N TRP A 268 1.01 18.36 4.45
CA TRP A 268 1.95 18.81 5.49
C TRP A 268 1.52 18.21 6.82
N ASN A 269 2.47 17.76 7.61
CA ASN A 269 2.23 17.21 8.93
C ASN A 269 3.37 17.64 9.87
N ASP A 270 3.08 18.61 10.72
CA ASP A 270 3.98 19.13 11.73
C ASP A 270 3.59 18.54 13.07
N SER A 271 4.53 17.94 13.78
CA SER A 271 4.26 17.32 15.07
C SER A 271 5.37 17.57 16.07
N THR A 272 4.96 17.84 17.32
CA THR A 272 5.83 17.84 18.50
C THR A 272 5.35 16.73 19.43
N SER A 273 6.24 15.90 19.92
CA SER A 273 5.94 14.85 20.89
C SER A 273 6.99 14.82 22.02
N ILE A 274 6.54 14.50 23.22
CA ILE A 274 7.41 14.24 24.36
C ILE A 274 7.24 12.76 24.73
N THR A 275 8.35 12.02 24.71
CA THR A 275 8.41 10.65 25.21
C THR A 275 9.01 10.69 26.60
N GLN A 276 8.30 10.10 27.58
CA GLN A 276 8.79 9.92 28.93
C GLN A 276 9.38 8.51 29.04
N THR A 277 10.63 8.44 29.46
CA THR A 277 11.32 7.19 29.77
C THR A 277 11.65 7.18 31.25
N GLN A 278 11.17 6.16 31.96
CA GLN A 278 11.42 5.96 33.38
C GLN A 278 12.25 4.68 33.58
N THR A 279 13.35 4.80 34.30
CA THR A 279 14.14 3.67 34.82
C THR A 279 13.95 3.58 36.33
N SER A 280 14.59 2.60 36.99
CA SER A 280 14.57 2.48 38.43
C SER A 280 15.18 3.69 39.18
N THR A 281 16.04 4.47 38.53
CA THR A 281 16.83 5.54 39.15
C THR A 281 16.48 6.94 38.64
N GLN A 282 15.87 7.08 37.45
CA GLN A 282 15.62 8.39 36.86
C GLN A 282 14.43 8.38 35.92
N THR A 283 13.83 9.55 35.76
CA THR A 283 12.85 9.83 34.69
C THR A 283 13.47 10.82 33.70
N ARG A 284 13.39 10.52 32.43
CA ARG A 284 13.88 11.37 31.35
C ARG A 284 12.76 11.71 30.41
N GLU A 285 12.68 12.96 30.02
CA GLU A 285 11.79 13.43 28.96
C GLU A 285 12.60 13.73 27.70
N GLN A 286 12.08 13.31 26.56
CA GLN A 286 12.68 13.59 25.28
C GLN A 286 11.67 14.21 24.34
N LYS A 287 11.93 15.46 23.97
CA LYS A 287 11.14 16.20 22.99
C LYS A 287 11.64 15.86 21.58
N ARG A 288 10.70 15.59 20.69
CA ARG A 288 10.93 15.43 19.27
C ARG A 288 10.00 16.37 18.49
N ILE A 289 10.57 17.11 17.56
CA ILE A 289 9.83 17.89 16.57
C ILE A 289 9.99 17.17 15.23
N THR A 290 8.91 16.99 14.49
CA THR A 290 8.97 16.38 13.16
C THR A 290 8.10 17.20 12.20
N GLN A 291 8.69 17.61 11.10
CA GLN A 291 8.00 18.28 10.00
C GLN A 291 8.05 17.37 8.79
N ARG A 292 6.88 17.12 8.17
CA ARG A 292 6.78 16.27 6.99
C ARG A 292 6.00 16.97 5.91
N LYS A 293 6.50 16.83 4.69
CA LYS A 293 5.84 17.31 3.49
C LYS A 293 5.79 16.18 2.47
N SER A 294 4.62 15.92 1.91
CA SER A 294 4.44 14.89 0.89
C SER A 294 3.70 15.48 -0.30
N GLN A 295 4.23 15.25 -1.48
CA GLN A 295 3.64 15.64 -2.76
C GLN A 295 3.45 14.41 -3.62
N MET A 296 2.33 14.34 -4.31
CA MET A 296 2.06 13.30 -5.30
C MET A 296 1.35 13.89 -6.51
N LEU A 297 1.77 13.45 -7.69
CA LEU A 297 1.14 13.78 -8.96
C LEU A 297 1.04 12.50 -9.80
N SER A 298 -0.17 12.19 -10.28
CA SER A 298 -0.41 11.00 -11.09
C SER A 298 -1.35 11.33 -12.27
N PRO A 299 -0.79 11.80 -13.40
CA PRO A 299 -1.52 11.86 -14.66
C PRO A 299 -1.62 10.48 -15.29
N ARG A 300 -2.78 10.20 -15.88
CA ARG A 300 -3.08 8.98 -16.61
C ARG A 300 -3.74 9.32 -17.95
N LEU A 301 -3.30 8.66 -19.00
CA LEU A 301 -3.83 8.77 -20.34
C LEU A 301 -4.19 7.38 -20.86
N GLU A 302 -5.40 7.22 -21.39
CA GLU A 302 -5.82 6.01 -22.06
C GLU A 302 -6.20 6.36 -23.50
N TYR A 303 -5.82 5.50 -24.43
CA TYR A 303 -6.17 5.59 -25.84
C TYR A 303 -6.91 4.32 -26.25
N GLU A 304 -8.18 4.45 -26.61
CA GLU A 304 -9.00 3.35 -27.13
C GLU A 304 -8.68 3.15 -28.61
N LEU A 305 -8.00 2.05 -28.93
CA LEU A 305 -7.73 1.65 -30.31
C LEU A 305 -9.00 1.20 -31.01
N ASP A 306 -9.81 0.42 -30.27
CA ASP A 306 -11.15 -0.03 -30.60
C ASP A 306 -11.91 -0.43 -29.33
N ASP A 307 -13.11 -1.02 -29.46
CA ASP A 307 -13.96 -1.42 -28.31
C ASP A 307 -13.33 -2.55 -27.44
N GLN A 308 -12.30 -3.21 -27.96
CA GLN A 308 -11.64 -4.35 -27.30
C GLN A 308 -10.22 -4.04 -26.86
N GLN A 309 -9.57 -3.02 -27.42
CA GLN A 309 -8.16 -2.75 -27.27
C GLN A 309 -7.90 -1.33 -26.78
N LYS A 310 -7.00 -1.20 -25.82
CA LYS A 310 -6.55 0.11 -25.34
C LYS A 310 -5.08 0.12 -24.94
N LEU A 311 -4.49 1.29 -25.06
CA LEU A 311 -3.19 1.64 -24.49
C LEU A 311 -3.41 2.54 -23.29
N VAL A 312 -2.64 2.31 -22.23
CA VAL A 312 -2.67 3.13 -21.01
C VAL A 312 -1.26 3.56 -20.67
N ALA A 313 -1.10 4.84 -20.39
CA ALA A 313 0.14 5.41 -19.83
C ALA A 313 -0.21 6.12 -18.51
N GLU A 314 0.54 5.83 -17.46
CA GLU A 314 0.34 6.37 -16.12
C GLU A 314 1.68 6.76 -15.54
N LEU A 315 1.83 8.04 -15.17
CA LEU A 315 3.01 8.56 -14.52
C LEU A 315 2.70 8.74 -13.03
N PHE A 316 3.61 8.33 -12.18
CA PHE A 316 3.59 8.62 -10.75
C PHE A 316 4.84 9.43 -10.40
N TYR A 317 4.63 10.63 -9.93
CA TYR A 317 5.66 11.43 -9.28
C TYR A 317 5.33 11.58 -7.80
N ARG A 318 6.31 11.36 -6.95
CA ARG A 318 6.20 11.54 -5.50
C ARG A 318 7.47 12.23 -4.99
N ASN A 319 7.29 13.16 -4.06
CA ASN A 319 8.36 13.72 -3.25
C ASN A 319 7.90 13.72 -1.79
N ASN A 320 8.73 13.17 -0.90
CA ASN A 320 8.53 13.21 0.55
C ASN A 320 9.77 13.81 1.18
N GLU A 321 9.56 14.83 2.00
CA GLU A 321 10.58 15.50 2.81
C GLU A 321 10.20 15.33 4.28
N SER A 322 11.16 15.02 5.13
CA SER A 322 10.99 14.91 6.58
C SER A 322 12.18 15.53 7.30
N GLU A 323 11.92 16.46 8.20
CA GLU A 323 12.90 16.99 9.14
C GLU A 323 12.51 16.55 10.55
N GLY A 324 13.46 15.98 11.28
CA GLY A 324 13.29 15.54 12.65
C GLY A 324 14.34 16.22 13.56
N ILE A 325 13.87 16.95 14.58
CA ILE A 325 14.75 17.61 15.57
C ILE A 325 14.60 16.91 16.92
N ARG A 326 15.72 16.52 17.52
CA ARG A 326 15.77 15.81 18.79
C ARG A 326 17.01 16.23 19.58
N GLY A 327 16.83 17.12 20.55
CA GLY A 327 17.98 17.74 21.24
C GLY A 327 18.80 18.57 20.27
N ASP A 328 20.10 18.25 20.15
CA ASP A 328 21.04 18.86 19.20
C ASP A 328 21.10 18.12 17.84
N GLN A 329 20.35 17.02 17.72
CA GLN A 329 20.30 16.23 16.50
C GLN A 329 19.25 16.77 15.54
N VAL A 330 19.64 16.96 14.30
CA VAL A 330 18.77 17.24 13.16
C VAL A 330 18.91 16.11 12.14
N GLN A 331 17.82 15.47 11.81
CA GLN A 331 17.74 14.43 10.79
C GLN A 331 16.88 14.94 9.64
N ASN A 332 17.41 14.91 8.42
CA ASN A 332 16.68 15.24 7.21
C ASN A 332 16.62 14.00 6.31
N ASP A 333 15.41 13.65 5.91
CA ASP A 333 15.16 12.55 4.98
C ASP A 333 14.40 13.10 3.78
N GLN A 334 14.87 12.82 2.58
CA GLN A 334 14.17 13.12 1.35
C GLN A 334 14.07 11.87 0.50
N ASN A 335 12.87 11.60 0.01
CA ASN A 335 12.59 10.47 -0.88
C ASN A 335 11.74 10.97 -2.05
N ASP A 336 12.29 10.93 -3.24
CA ASP A 336 11.57 11.22 -4.48
C ASP A 336 11.54 10.00 -5.40
N SER A 337 10.43 9.79 -6.07
CA SER A 337 10.30 8.74 -7.07
C SER A 337 9.50 9.20 -8.27
N LEU A 338 9.93 8.72 -9.43
CA LEU A 338 9.25 8.88 -10.70
C LEU A 338 9.06 7.50 -11.33
N ARG A 339 7.79 7.10 -11.52
CA ARG A 339 7.43 5.84 -12.16
C ARG A 339 6.58 6.10 -13.40
N LEU A 340 6.93 5.47 -14.49
CA LEU A 340 6.12 5.39 -15.70
C LEU A 340 5.64 3.95 -15.89
N ASN A 341 4.33 3.77 -15.88
CA ASN A 341 3.68 2.51 -16.22
C ASN A 341 3.00 2.65 -17.56
N THR A 342 3.27 1.74 -18.47
CA THR A 342 2.54 1.63 -19.74
C THR A 342 1.97 0.23 -19.89
N ARG A 343 0.78 0.10 -20.43
CA ARG A 343 0.18 -1.19 -20.69
C ARG A 343 -0.70 -1.18 -21.93
N TYR A 344 -0.63 -2.27 -22.65
CA TYR A 344 -1.60 -2.63 -23.68
C TYR A 344 -2.58 -3.64 -23.10
N GLU A 345 -3.84 -3.41 -23.25
CA GLU A 345 -4.93 -4.30 -22.81
C GLU A 345 -5.80 -4.67 -24.01
N ARG A 346 -6.05 -5.97 -24.18
CA ARG A 346 -7.03 -6.51 -25.12
C ARG A 346 -8.04 -7.37 -24.35
N LYS A 347 -9.32 -7.21 -24.66
CA LYS A 347 -10.42 -8.01 -24.10
C LYS A 347 -11.36 -8.46 -25.22
N ASP A 348 -11.61 -9.76 -25.31
CA ASP A 348 -12.47 -10.35 -26.31
C ASP A 348 -13.21 -11.56 -25.73
N GLN A 349 -14.54 -11.50 -25.66
CA GLN A 349 -15.45 -12.59 -25.25
C GLN A 349 -15.00 -13.38 -23.99
N GLY A 350 -14.47 -12.68 -22.98
CA GLY A 350 -13.98 -13.27 -21.74
C GLY A 350 -12.49 -13.66 -21.75
N ASN A 351 -11.83 -13.57 -22.91
CA ASN A 351 -10.37 -13.64 -23.01
C ASN A 351 -9.77 -12.26 -22.76
N SER A 352 -8.58 -12.22 -22.21
CA SER A 352 -7.82 -10.97 -22.11
C SER A 352 -6.33 -11.19 -22.26
N ASP A 353 -5.68 -10.19 -22.81
CA ASP A 353 -4.22 -10.08 -22.91
C ASP A 353 -3.83 -8.72 -22.33
N LYS A 354 -2.80 -8.71 -21.50
CA LYS A 354 -2.26 -7.50 -20.88
C LYS A 354 -0.74 -7.56 -20.93
N LEU A 355 -0.13 -6.66 -21.68
CA LEU A 355 1.32 -6.43 -21.69
C LEU A 355 1.59 -5.19 -20.83
N ARG A 356 2.55 -5.30 -19.90
CA ARG A 356 2.92 -4.25 -18.95
C ARG A 356 4.40 -3.89 -19.10
N LEU A 357 4.70 -2.62 -19.04
CA LEU A 357 6.06 -2.08 -18.94
C LEU A 357 6.06 -1.06 -17.80
N SER A 358 7.02 -1.17 -16.90
CA SER A 358 7.22 -0.22 -15.81
C SER A 358 8.68 0.21 -15.74
N VAL A 359 8.91 1.49 -15.55
CA VAL A 359 10.22 2.05 -15.25
C VAL A 359 10.06 2.98 -14.06
N GLU A 360 10.85 2.75 -13.01
CA GLU A 360 10.87 3.60 -11.83
C GLU A 360 12.31 4.02 -11.52
N GLN A 361 12.48 5.27 -11.15
CA GLN A 361 13.67 5.77 -10.48
C GLN A 361 13.25 6.34 -9.14
N GLN A 362 13.91 5.90 -8.09
CA GLN A 362 13.74 6.40 -6.73
C GLN A 362 15.09 6.89 -6.23
N ASN A 363 15.12 8.08 -5.65
CA ASN A 363 16.28 8.63 -4.95
C ASN A 363 15.91 8.83 -3.49
N GLU A 364 16.80 8.45 -2.59
CA GLU A 364 16.63 8.65 -1.16
C GLU A 364 17.92 9.25 -0.58
N THR A 365 17.78 10.38 0.10
CA THR A 365 18.88 11.00 0.82
C THR A 365 18.52 11.08 2.29
N GLU A 366 19.44 10.67 3.16
CA GLU A 366 19.33 10.79 4.59
C GLU A 366 20.56 11.52 5.13
N SER A 367 20.34 12.54 5.94
CA SER A 367 21.43 13.20 6.66
C SER A 367 21.08 13.33 8.15
N THR A 368 22.04 13.04 8.98
CA THR A 368 21.95 13.27 10.43
C THR A 368 23.10 14.15 10.85
N GLN A 369 22.79 15.24 11.53
CA GLN A 369 23.77 16.18 12.07
C GLN A 369 23.57 16.31 13.59
N SER A 370 24.65 16.19 14.34
CA SER A 370 24.69 16.44 15.78
C SER A 370 26.08 16.89 16.19
N SER A 371 26.24 17.31 17.44
CA SER A 371 27.57 17.65 18.01
C SER A 371 28.56 16.48 17.98
N LEU A 372 28.08 15.23 17.93
CA LEU A 372 28.90 14.02 18.02
C LEU A 372 29.03 13.26 16.69
N LEU A 373 28.09 13.45 15.75
CA LEU A 373 27.99 12.62 14.55
C LEU A 373 27.39 13.39 13.38
N ASN A 374 28.06 13.31 12.23
CA ASN A 374 27.50 13.74 10.96
C ASN A 374 27.51 12.57 9.99
N THR A 375 26.34 12.18 9.51
CA THR A 375 26.19 11.13 8.50
C THR A 375 25.45 11.66 7.29
N TYR A 376 25.77 11.14 6.13
CA TYR A 376 25.06 11.39 4.89
C TYR A 376 25.02 10.13 4.04
N SER A 377 23.84 9.71 3.64
CA SER A 377 23.64 8.66 2.65
C SER A 377 22.82 9.17 1.46
N ASP A 378 23.18 8.69 0.28
CA ASP A 378 22.52 8.96 -0.99
C ASP A 378 22.36 7.62 -1.70
N GLU A 379 21.11 7.23 -1.92
CA GLU A 379 20.76 5.93 -2.50
C GLU A 379 19.85 6.15 -3.69
N ARG A 380 20.14 5.45 -4.78
CA ARG A 380 19.33 5.45 -6.00
C ARG A 380 18.93 4.04 -6.35
N ILE A 381 17.63 3.85 -6.58
CA ILE A 381 17.07 2.59 -7.06
C ILE A 381 16.46 2.84 -8.44
N ASN A 382 16.88 2.06 -9.43
CA ASN A 382 16.25 1.99 -10.74
C ASN A 382 15.56 0.64 -10.85
N GLU A 383 14.26 0.64 -11.17
CA GLU A 383 13.49 -0.59 -11.43
C GLU A 383 13.02 -0.60 -12.87
N TYR A 384 13.18 -1.74 -13.54
CA TYR A 384 12.66 -2.01 -14.87
C TYR A 384 11.84 -3.29 -14.80
N ALA A 385 10.60 -3.25 -15.24
CA ALA A 385 9.75 -4.43 -15.23
C ALA A 385 9.00 -4.58 -16.57
N ILE A 386 8.88 -5.81 -17.01
CA ILE A 386 8.01 -6.23 -18.11
C ILE A 386 7.19 -7.42 -17.66
N GLY A 387 5.91 -7.43 -17.98
CA GLY A 387 5.02 -8.53 -17.65
C GLY A 387 3.97 -8.75 -18.73
N TYR A 388 3.58 -10.00 -18.89
CA TYR A 388 2.45 -10.37 -19.72
C TYR A 388 1.50 -11.26 -18.92
N ASP A 389 0.22 -10.90 -18.94
CA ASP A 389 -0.88 -11.67 -18.33
C ASP A 389 -1.90 -12.05 -19.42
N GLY A 390 -2.16 -13.34 -19.56
CA GLY A 390 -3.17 -13.89 -20.44
C GLY A 390 -4.29 -14.58 -19.67
N VAL A 391 -5.53 -14.35 -20.07
CA VAL A 391 -6.70 -15.10 -19.59
C VAL A 391 -7.37 -15.73 -20.79
N ARG A 392 -7.64 -17.05 -20.71
CA ARG A 392 -8.39 -17.79 -21.72
C ARG A 392 -9.58 -18.47 -21.04
N LYS A 393 -10.77 -18.06 -21.44
CA LYS A 393 -12.02 -18.65 -21.02
C LYS A 393 -12.47 -19.66 -22.07
N PHE A 394 -12.28 -20.95 -21.79
CA PHE A 394 -12.65 -22.00 -22.74
C PHE A 394 -14.17 -22.19 -22.83
N ASN A 395 -14.84 -22.01 -21.69
CA ASN A 395 -16.31 -22.07 -21.57
C ASN A 395 -16.74 -21.41 -20.23
N GLU A 396 -18.00 -21.47 -19.88
CA GLU A 396 -18.56 -20.92 -18.63
C GLU A 396 -18.00 -21.57 -17.34
N THR A 397 -17.34 -22.73 -17.47
CA THR A 397 -16.86 -23.52 -16.32
C THR A 397 -15.33 -23.67 -16.26
N GLN A 398 -14.62 -23.25 -17.30
CA GLN A 398 -13.17 -23.47 -17.42
C GLN A 398 -12.44 -22.21 -17.86
N GLN A 399 -11.43 -21.85 -17.09
CA GLN A 399 -10.59 -20.68 -17.35
C GLN A 399 -9.14 -21.02 -17.07
N LEU A 400 -8.23 -20.52 -17.90
CA LEU A 400 -6.80 -20.56 -17.71
C LEU A 400 -6.27 -19.12 -17.63
N LYS A 401 -5.49 -18.84 -16.58
CA LYS A 401 -4.65 -17.65 -16.48
C LYS A 401 -3.20 -18.07 -16.59
N PHE A 402 -2.40 -17.29 -17.29
CA PHE A 402 -0.97 -17.57 -17.45
C PHE A 402 -0.24 -16.27 -17.71
N GLY A 403 1.06 -16.28 -17.44
CA GLY A 403 1.86 -15.09 -17.69
C GLY A 403 3.32 -15.29 -17.41
N LEU A 404 4.04 -14.22 -17.67
CA LEU A 404 5.47 -14.08 -17.39
C LEU A 404 5.75 -12.70 -16.81
N ASP A 405 6.74 -12.63 -15.93
CA ASP A 405 7.25 -11.39 -15.36
C ASP A 405 8.78 -11.41 -15.43
N SER A 406 9.35 -10.26 -15.71
CA SER A 406 10.78 -9.98 -15.56
C SER A 406 10.94 -8.64 -14.86
N ARG A 407 11.78 -8.60 -13.85
CA ARG A 407 12.10 -7.39 -13.11
C ARG A 407 13.60 -7.30 -12.89
N ALA A 408 14.15 -6.12 -13.08
CA ALA A 408 15.53 -5.79 -12.75
C ALA A 408 15.54 -4.55 -11.83
N ASN A 409 16.24 -4.67 -10.71
CA ASN A 409 16.50 -3.60 -9.76
C ASN A 409 17.99 -3.33 -9.73
N GLU A 410 18.37 -2.07 -9.81
CA GLU A 410 19.74 -1.60 -9.65
C GLU A 410 19.75 -0.63 -8.46
N LEU A 411 20.50 -0.95 -7.42
CA LEU A 411 20.70 -0.09 -6.26
C LEU A 411 22.13 0.44 -6.26
N ASP A 412 22.26 1.74 -6.36
CA ASP A 412 23.50 2.47 -6.16
C ASP A 412 23.46 3.21 -4.81
N SER A 413 24.55 3.18 -4.05
CA SER A 413 24.67 3.85 -2.76
C SER A 413 26.07 4.46 -2.61
N ASN A 414 26.16 5.66 -2.02
CA ASN A 414 27.45 6.28 -1.70
C ASN A 414 28.13 5.65 -0.47
N VAL A 415 27.44 4.80 0.28
CA VAL A 415 27.90 4.21 1.54
C VAL A 415 28.07 2.70 1.47
N SER A 416 27.75 2.07 0.35
CA SER A 416 27.93 0.62 0.10
C SER A 416 28.26 0.34 -1.36
N GLN A 417 28.64 -0.91 -1.67
CA GLN A 417 28.72 -1.37 -3.05
C GLN A 417 27.32 -1.43 -3.68
N SER A 418 27.24 -1.29 -5.00
CA SER A 418 25.99 -1.46 -5.73
C SER A 418 25.47 -2.89 -5.62
N LEU A 419 24.14 -3.03 -5.69
CA LEU A 419 23.45 -4.31 -5.73
C LEU A 419 22.51 -4.35 -6.93
N ASP A 420 22.72 -5.33 -7.80
CA ASP A 420 21.84 -5.63 -8.91
C ASP A 420 21.01 -6.87 -8.55
N GLU A 421 19.68 -6.81 -8.78
CA GLU A 421 18.79 -7.95 -8.60
C GLU A 421 17.97 -8.16 -9.88
N GLN A 422 17.90 -9.39 -10.35
CA GLN A 422 17.07 -9.80 -11.48
C GLN A 422 16.12 -10.90 -11.04
N LEU A 423 14.85 -10.76 -11.35
CA LEU A 423 13.80 -11.73 -11.09
C LEU A 423 13.09 -12.06 -12.40
N TYR A 424 12.95 -13.36 -12.66
CA TYR A 424 12.15 -13.88 -13.77
C TYR A 424 11.10 -14.83 -13.23
N ALA A 425 9.92 -14.83 -13.81
CA ALA A 425 8.86 -15.73 -13.39
C ALA A 425 7.96 -16.14 -14.55
N LEU A 426 7.49 -17.40 -14.47
CA LEU A 426 6.44 -17.95 -15.31
C LEU A 426 5.34 -18.53 -14.43
N TYR A 427 4.09 -18.34 -14.79
CA TYR A 427 2.99 -18.90 -14.04
C TYR A 427 1.85 -19.39 -14.92
N ALA A 428 1.10 -20.36 -14.42
CA ALA A 428 -0.17 -20.81 -14.98
C ALA A 428 -1.14 -21.19 -13.85
N GLU A 429 -2.43 -20.85 -13.99
CA GLU A 429 -3.51 -21.14 -13.05
C GLU A 429 -4.76 -21.56 -13.83
N GLY A 430 -5.19 -22.79 -13.66
CA GLY A 430 -6.44 -23.31 -14.19
C GLY A 430 -7.54 -23.27 -13.14
N SER A 431 -8.69 -22.71 -13.46
CA SER A 431 -9.89 -22.76 -12.63
C SER A 431 -10.98 -23.56 -13.32
N TRP A 432 -11.60 -24.46 -12.59
CA TRP A 432 -12.58 -25.42 -13.10
C TRP A 432 -13.79 -25.53 -12.17
N LYS A 433 -14.94 -25.16 -12.66
CA LYS A 433 -16.24 -25.33 -12.02
C LYS A 433 -16.87 -26.64 -12.52
N PHE A 434 -16.65 -27.78 -11.80
CA PHE A 434 -17.14 -29.07 -12.25
C PHE A 434 -18.58 -29.38 -11.84
N THR A 435 -19.14 -28.64 -10.93
CA THR A 435 -20.56 -28.59 -10.64
C THR A 435 -20.98 -27.14 -10.42
N GLU A 436 -22.26 -26.84 -10.39
CA GLU A 436 -22.74 -25.48 -10.06
C GLU A 436 -22.28 -25.01 -8.68
N ARG A 437 -21.87 -25.93 -7.80
CA ARG A 437 -21.50 -25.66 -6.40
C ARG A 437 -20.04 -25.92 -6.06
N GLN A 438 -19.25 -26.40 -7.00
CA GLN A 438 -17.86 -26.75 -6.73
C GLN A 438 -16.91 -26.16 -7.78
N THR A 439 -15.96 -25.41 -7.31
CA THR A 439 -14.88 -24.83 -8.12
C THR A 439 -13.53 -25.25 -7.54
N VAL A 440 -12.64 -25.73 -8.38
CA VAL A 440 -11.22 -25.95 -8.03
C VAL A 440 -10.35 -25.02 -8.85
N THR A 441 -9.34 -24.52 -8.22
CA THR A 441 -8.25 -23.76 -8.87
C THR A 441 -6.95 -24.44 -8.53
N LEU A 442 -6.17 -24.75 -9.57
CA LEU A 442 -4.83 -25.34 -9.48
C LEU A 442 -3.87 -24.47 -10.28
N GLY A 443 -2.77 -24.10 -9.68
CA GLY A 443 -1.77 -23.30 -10.37
C GLY A 443 -0.37 -23.51 -9.82
N ALA A 444 0.61 -23.01 -10.55
CA ALA A 444 1.98 -22.95 -10.10
C ALA A 444 2.71 -21.76 -10.72
N ARG A 445 3.68 -21.24 -9.98
CA ARG A 445 4.60 -20.19 -10.42
C ARG A 445 6.02 -20.67 -10.20
N GLN A 446 6.85 -20.62 -11.23
CA GLN A 446 8.28 -20.84 -11.17
C GLN A 446 9.00 -19.50 -11.23
N GLU A 447 9.93 -19.29 -10.30
CA GLU A 447 10.69 -18.06 -10.17
C GLU A 447 12.18 -18.34 -10.16
N TRP A 448 12.95 -17.40 -10.67
CA TRP A 448 14.41 -17.38 -10.65
C TRP A 448 14.85 -15.99 -10.18
N ILE A 449 15.73 -15.95 -9.20
CA ILE A 449 16.32 -14.74 -8.68
C ILE A 449 17.84 -14.80 -8.79
N ASN A 450 18.44 -13.71 -9.28
CA ASN A 450 19.88 -13.55 -9.35
C ASN A 450 20.25 -12.19 -8.75
N ARG A 451 21.25 -12.17 -7.89
CA ARG A 451 21.86 -10.95 -7.35
C ARG A 451 23.34 -10.92 -7.66
N SER A 452 23.87 -9.73 -7.91
CA SER A 452 25.28 -9.49 -8.16
C SER A 452 25.73 -8.14 -7.58
N GLY A 453 27.04 -7.96 -7.44
CA GLY A 453 27.65 -6.77 -6.86
C GLY A 453 27.96 -6.94 -5.38
N LEU A 454 27.20 -6.34 -4.48
CA LEU A 454 27.39 -6.47 -3.03
C LEU A 454 27.38 -7.93 -2.55
N VAL A 455 26.52 -8.75 -3.14
CA VAL A 455 26.39 -10.18 -2.85
C VAL A 455 26.09 -10.95 -4.13
N GLU A 456 26.75 -12.10 -4.30
CA GLU A 456 26.44 -13.06 -5.35
C GLU A 456 25.44 -14.08 -4.80
N TYR A 457 24.26 -14.14 -5.38
CA TYR A 457 23.20 -15.06 -4.96
C TYR A 457 22.35 -15.46 -6.15
N SER A 458 22.07 -16.75 -6.27
CA SER A 458 21.17 -17.30 -7.29
C SER A 458 20.31 -18.39 -6.67
N ASP A 459 19.01 -18.33 -6.90
CA ASP A 459 18.06 -19.34 -6.42
C ASP A 459 16.86 -19.45 -7.36
N HIS A 460 16.09 -20.53 -7.21
CA HIS A 460 14.86 -20.73 -7.96
C HIS A 460 13.83 -21.42 -7.08
N HIS A 461 12.56 -21.12 -7.29
CA HIS A 461 11.49 -21.67 -6.47
C HIS A 461 10.23 -21.94 -7.26
N LEU A 462 9.58 -23.08 -6.95
CA LEU A 462 8.25 -23.43 -7.46
C LEU A 462 7.21 -23.16 -6.35
N SER A 463 6.22 -22.33 -6.64
CA SER A 463 5.12 -21.94 -5.73
C SER A 463 3.79 -22.51 -6.24
N PRO A 464 3.38 -23.73 -5.83
CA PRO A 464 2.08 -24.29 -6.17
C PRO A 464 0.95 -23.66 -5.35
N VAL A 465 -0.24 -23.61 -5.94
CA VAL A 465 -1.51 -23.21 -5.30
C VAL A 465 -2.59 -24.21 -5.63
N LEU A 466 -3.33 -24.65 -4.63
CA LEU A 466 -4.55 -25.44 -4.76
C LEU A 466 -5.64 -24.78 -3.94
N ALA A 467 -6.73 -24.36 -4.58
CA ALA A 467 -7.90 -23.82 -3.91
C ALA A 467 -9.15 -24.58 -4.32
N HIS A 468 -10.04 -24.79 -3.36
CA HIS A 468 -11.34 -25.42 -3.54
C HIS A 468 -12.42 -24.56 -2.90
N ARG A 469 -13.48 -24.29 -3.64
CA ARG A 469 -14.70 -23.66 -3.15
C ARG A 469 -15.85 -24.64 -3.28
N PHE A 470 -16.61 -24.80 -2.17
CA PHE A 470 -17.84 -25.56 -2.11
C PHE A 470 -18.98 -24.67 -1.61
N ASP A 471 -19.99 -24.43 -2.44
CA ASP A 471 -21.20 -23.71 -2.09
C ASP A 471 -22.26 -24.73 -1.62
N PHE A 472 -22.47 -24.85 -0.29
CA PHE A 472 -23.50 -25.73 0.28
C PHE A 472 -24.89 -25.35 -0.22
N ASN A 473 -25.11 -24.03 -0.32
CA ASN A 473 -26.32 -23.40 -0.86
C ASN A 473 -25.99 -21.93 -1.22
N ASP A 474 -26.98 -21.12 -1.55
CA ASP A 474 -26.82 -19.72 -1.94
C ASP A 474 -26.29 -18.83 -0.81
N THR A 475 -26.29 -19.29 0.43
CA THR A 475 -25.88 -18.51 1.61
C THR A 475 -24.60 -19.04 2.26
N TRP A 476 -24.34 -20.33 2.23
CA TRP A 476 -23.19 -20.96 2.88
C TRP A 476 -22.17 -21.46 1.88
N SER A 477 -20.91 -21.11 2.10
CA SER A 477 -19.79 -21.59 1.30
C SER A 477 -18.60 -21.95 2.18
N LEU A 478 -17.81 -22.93 1.73
CA LEU A 478 -16.51 -23.27 2.29
C LEU A 478 -15.45 -23.07 1.21
N GLN A 479 -14.43 -22.29 1.53
CA GLN A 479 -13.26 -22.12 0.68
C GLN A 479 -12.04 -22.63 1.41
N THR A 480 -11.26 -23.51 0.77
CA THR A 480 -10.00 -24.05 1.33
C THR A 480 -8.87 -23.78 0.34
N ASN A 481 -7.75 -23.32 0.82
CA ASN A 481 -6.57 -23.00 0.03
C ASN A 481 -5.31 -23.59 0.67
N ILE A 482 -4.46 -24.20 -0.12
CA ILE A 482 -3.10 -24.61 0.22
C ILE A 482 -2.18 -23.97 -0.79
N SER A 483 -1.16 -23.27 -0.33
CA SER A 483 -0.22 -22.57 -1.23
C SER A 483 1.19 -22.58 -0.67
N GLN A 484 2.17 -22.50 -1.58
CA GLN A 484 3.52 -22.12 -1.24
C GLN A 484 3.85 -20.75 -1.82
N ALA A 485 4.70 -20.01 -1.14
CA ALA A 485 5.18 -18.71 -1.56
C ALA A 485 6.66 -18.57 -1.22
N PHE A 486 7.32 -17.74 -1.99
CA PHE A 486 8.74 -17.44 -1.86
C PHE A 486 8.92 -15.94 -1.74
N LEU A 487 9.51 -15.47 -0.64
CA LEU A 487 9.71 -14.06 -0.39
C LEU A 487 11.18 -13.69 -0.40
N SER A 488 11.61 -12.96 -1.42
CA SER A 488 12.93 -12.33 -1.42
C SER A 488 13.01 -11.23 -0.37
N PRO A 489 14.10 -11.14 0.42
CA PRO A 489 14.33 -10.01 1.29
C PRO A 489 14.31 -8.71 0.50
N LYS A 490 13.74 -7.66 1.07
CA LYS A 490 13.78 -6.32 0.46
C LYS A 490 15.21 -5.83 0.36
N THR A 491 15.51 -5.07 -0.67
CA THR A 491 16.84 -4.55 -0.98
C THR A 491 17.45 -3.76 0.18
N ASP A 492 16.65 -2.96 0.89
CA ASP A 492 17.07 -2.20 2.09
C ASP A 492 17.59 -3.08 3.23
N ARG A 493 17.08 -4.31 3.34
CA ARG A 493 17.54 -5.27 4.36
C ARG A 493 18.85 -5.94 4.00
N LEU A 494 19.27 -5.87 2.76
CA LEU A 494 20.53 -6.46 2.28
C LEU A 494 21.72 -5.52 2.44
N LEU A 495 21.51 -4.21 2.59
CA LEU A 495 22.59 -3.25 2.70
C LEU A 495 23.34 -3.42 4.05
N PRO A 496 24.66 -3.67 4.06
CA PRO A 496 25.43 -3.87 5.29
C PRO A 496 25.62 -2.58 6.10
N THR A 497 25.28 -1.44 5.50
CA THR A 497 25.42 -0.11 6.09
C THR A 497 24.76 -0.04 7.45
N VAL A 498 25.45 0.53 8.43
CA VAL A 498 24.95 0.72 9.79
C VAL A 498 24.48 2.15 9.98
N SER A 499 23.20 2.32 10.22
CA SER A 499 22.62 3.57 10.74
C SER A 499 22.87 3.64 12.23
N VAL A 500 23.71 4.57 12.63
CA VAL A 500 24.17 4.72 14.02
C VAL A 500 23.08 5.36 14.87
N SER A 501 22.78 4.75 16.01
CA SER A 501 21.85 5.34 16.99
C SER A 501 22.50 6.54 17.69
N THR A 502 21.68 7.52 18.04
CA THR A 502 22.14 8.85 18.50
C THR A 502 21.43 9.22 19.78
N ASP A 503 21.79 8.87 20.89
CA ASP A 503 21.30 9.29 22.20
C ASP A 503 22.36 9.01 23.27
N SER A 504 22.11 9.38 24.50
CA SER A 504 23.01 9.12 25.60
C SER A 504 23.26 7.62 25.83
N ASP A 505 22.33 6.76 25.40
CA ASP A 505 22.39 5.30 25.43
C ASP A 505 22.64 4.67 24.03
N ALA A 506 23.12 5.49 23.09
CA ALA A 506 23.35 5.06 21.70
C ALA A 506 24.36 3.90 21.61
N GLY A 507 24.01 2.88 20.82
CA GLY A 507 24.77 1.64 20.67
C GLY A 507 24.65 0.70 21.87
N SER A 508 23.76 0.98 22.83
CA SER A 508 23.42 0.04 23.90
C SER A 508 22.46 -1.04 23.40
N LEU A 509 22.25 -2.08 24.21
CA LEU A 509 21.28 -3.13 23.94
C LEU A 509 19.85 -2.59 23.70
N ASN A 510 19.47 -1.51 24.39
CA ASN A 510 18.13 -0.90 24.30
C ASN A 510 18.00 0.16 23.21
N ASN A 511 19.12 0.67 22.72
CA ASN A 511 19.18 1.62 21.62
C ASN A 511 20.30 1.20 20.65
N PRO A 512 20.17 0.01 20.02
CA PRO A 512 21.20 -0.49 19.12
C PRO A 512 21.27 0.31 17.83
N ASP A 513 22.42 0.29 17.23
CA ASP A 513 22.57 0.67 15.82
C ASP A 513 21.76 -0.26 14.94
N ARG A 514 21.53 0.08 13.68
CA ARG A 514 20.78 -0.76 12.74
C ARG A 514 21.56 -0.96 11.46
N GLY A 515 21.64 -2.21 11.02
CA GLY A 515 22.24 -2.57 9.76
C GLY A 515 21.40 -3.59 9.01
N GLY A 516 21.63 -3.72 7.72
CA GLY A 516 21.12 -4.85 6.95
C GLY A 516 22.08 -6.04 6.99
N ASN A 517 21.72 -7.09 6.27
CA ASN A 517 22.50 -8.32 6.15
C ASN A 517 22.46 -8.82 4.70
N PRO A 518 23.57 -8.71 3.94
CA PRO A 518 23.61 -9.14 2.54
C PRO A 518 23.42 -10.65 2.36
N ASN A 519 23.66 -11.44 3.42
CA ASN A 519 23.57 -12.90 3.37
C ASN A 519 22.16 -13.45 3.64
N LEU A 520 21.15 -12.60 3.66
CA LEU A 520 19.77 -13.06 3.85
C LEU A 520 19.31 -13.97 2.71
N ARG A 521 18.77 -15.13 3.11
CA ARG A 521 18.06 -16.04 2.22
C ARG A 521 16.58 -15.68 2.19
N PRO A 522 15.88 -15.94 1.07
CA PRO A 522 14.43 -15.80 0.99
C PRO A 522 13.68 -16.70 1.97
N GLU A 523 12.56 -16.18 2.51
CA GLU A 523 11.62 -17.00 3.29
C GLU A 523 10.81 -17.90 2.36
N LYS A 524 10.61 -19.18 2.74
CA LYS A 524 9.73 -20.12 2.07
C LYS A 524 8.51 -20.39 2.97
N ILE A 525 7.32 -20.16 2.43
CA ILE A 525 6.09 -20.19 3.22
C ILE A 525 5.16 -21.24 2.65
N THR A 526 4.79 -22.22 3.48
CA THR A 526 3.67 -23.12 3.20
C THR A 526 2.48 -22.69 4.02
N ALA A 527 1.36 -22.41 3.38
CA ALA A 527 0.18 -21.86 4.01
C ALA A 527 -1.07 -22.70 3.73
N PHE A 528 -1.85 -22.92 4.78
CA PHE A 528 -3.17 -23.51 4.74
C PHE A 528 -4.20 -22.51 5.26
N GLU A 529 -5.33 -22.40 4.57
CA GLU A 529 -6.46 -21.58 5.01
C GLU A 529 -7.78 -22.26 4.68
N SER A 530 -8.74 -22.18 5.60
CA SER A 530 -10.11 -22.61 5.36
C SER A 530 -11.08 -21.55 5.88
N THR A 531 -11.97 -21.07 5.01
CA THR A 531 -12.95 -20.00 5.30
C THR A 531 -14.36 -20.53 5.11
N LEU A 532 -15.13 -20.53 6.20
CA LEU A 532 -16.57 -20.74 6.17
C LEU A 532 -17.26 -19.38 6.02
N GLY A 533 -17.97 -19.18 4.94
CA GLY A 533 -18.72 -17.97 4.63
C GLY A 533 -20.23 -18.18 4.76
N TYR A 534 -20.88 -17.23 5.45
CA TYR A 534 -22.33 -17.06 5.45
C TYR A 534 -22.68 -15.73 4.84
N ASN A 535 -23.34 -15.71 3.68
CA ASN A 535 -23.62 -14.53 2.89
C ASN A 535 -25.11 -14.43 2.58
N THR A 536 -25.67 -13.24 2.83
CA THR A 536 -27.05 -12.88 2.53
C THR A 536 -27.08 -11.54 1.80
N PRO A 537 -28.21 -11.15 1.18
CA PRO A 537 -28.34 -9.81 0.57
C PRO A 537 -28.13 -8.65 1.56
N SER A 538 -28.32 -8.88 2.87
CA SER A 538 -28.14 -7.86 3.91
C SER A 538 -26.73 -7.84 4.51
N GLY A 539 -25.91 -8.84 4.26
CA GLY A 539 -24.57 -8.91 4.81
C GLY A 539 -24.04 -10.33 4.92
N GLY A 540 -22.84 -10.47 5.49
CA GLY A 540 -22.22 -11.78 5.66
C GLY A 540 -21.24 -11.82 6.81
N ILE A 541 -20.90 -13.04 7.20
CA ILE A 541 -19.88 -13.36 8.20
C ILE A 541 -18.95 -14.40 7.59
N ASN A 542 -17.66 -14.21 7.76
CA ASN A 542 -16.61 -15.15 7.39
C ASN A 542 -15.87 -15.60 8.65
N ILE A 543 -15.67 -16.90 8.80
CA ILE A 543 -14.82 -17.50 9.82
C ILE A 543 -13.69 -18.21 9.10
N THR A 544 -12.46 -17.77 9.33
CA THR A 544 -11.26 -18.28 8.68
C THR A 544 -10.34 -18.89 9.72
N ALA A 545 -9.96 -20.16 9.54
CA ALA A 545 -8.85 -20.78 10.25
C ALA A 545 -7.64 -20.86 9.32
N TYR A 546 -6.45 -20.54 9.84
CA TYR A 546 -5.22 -20.54 9.04
C TYR A 546 -4.04 -21.09 9.83
N GLN A 547 -3.07 -21.64 9.09
CA GLN A 547 -1.75 -22.03 9.55
C GLN A 547 -0.71 -21.72 8.47
N ARG A 548 0.46 -21.28 8.89
CA ARG A 548 1.62 -21.00 8.04
C ARG A 548 2.86 -21.58 8.69
N GLU A 549 3.63 -22.30 7.91
CA GLU A 549 5.00 -22.72 8.21
C GLU A 549 5.95 -21.89 7.35
N ILE A 550 6.93 -21.27 8.01
CA ILE A 550 7.87 -20.35 7.37
C ILE A 550 9.28 -20.89 7.62
N GLU A 551 9.93 -21.35 6.59
CA GLU A 551 11.35 -21.72 6.59
C GLU A 551 12.21 -20.47 6.34
N ASP A 552 13.41 -20.41 6.93
CA ASP A 552 14.33 -19.28 6.82
C ASP A 552 13.70 -17.95 7.27
N TYR A 553 12.88 -17.97 8.32
CA TYR A 553 12.15 -16.81 8.83
C TYR A 553 13.10 -15.65 9.15
N ILE A 554 12.84 -14.46 8.60
CA ILE A 554 13.68 -13.29 8.78
C ILE A 554 13.22 -12.46 9.98
N GLU A 555 14.02 -12.46 11.03
CA GLU A 555 13.79 -11.68 12.23
C GLU A 555 14.95 -10.71 12.50
N LYS A 556 14.67 -9.64 13.22
CA LYS A 556 15.67 -8.67 13.68
C LYS A 556 16.31 -9.18 14.96
N VAL A 557 17.61 -9.39 14.94
CA VAL A 557 18.41 -9.86 16.06
C VAL A 557 19.41 -8.78 16.45
N ILE A 558 19.55 -8.53 17.77
CA ILE A 558 20.50 -7.59 18.31
C ILE A 558 21.75 -8.35 18.77
N ARG A 559 22.90 -8.00 18.20
CA ARG A 559 24.21 -8.56 18.61
C ARG A 559 25.20 -7.45 18.88
N GLN A 560 26.19 -7.76 19.70
CA GLN A 560 27.32 -6.85 19.95
C GLN A 560 28.31 -6.95 18.78
N GLU A 561 28.57 -5.81 18.13
CA GLU A 561 29.59 -5.64 17.11
C GLU A 561 30.60 -4.58 17.60
N GLY A 562 31.80 -5.04 17.97
CA GLY A 562 32.78 -4.20 18.62
C GLY A 562 32.33 -3.70 20.00
N SER A 563 32.26 -2.38 20.18
CA SER A 563 31.79 -1.74 21.42
C SER A 563 30.30 -1.39 21.42
N ARG A 564 29.58 -1.65 20.33
CA ARG A 564 28.18 -1.24 20.15
C ARG A 564 27.29 -2.45 19.86
N PHE A 565 26.04 -2.36 20.23
CA PHE A 565 25.03 -3.32 19.82
C PHE A 565 24.43 -2.89 18.49
N VAL A 566 24.23 -3.84 17.58
CA VAL A 566 23.66 -3.64 16.24
C VAL A 566 22.47 -4.58 16.05
N GLU A 567 21.33 -4.04 15.64
CA GLU A 567 20.14 -4.78 15.21
C GLU A 567 20.25 -5.09 13.72
N ARG A 568 20.33 -6.37 13.35
CA ARG A 568 20.35 -6.82 11.95
C ARG A 568 19.27 -7.86 11.70
N PRO A 569 18.66 -7.88 10.49
CA PRO A 569 17.82 -8.98 10.07
C PRO A 569 18.69 -10.25 9.88
N GLN A 570 18.19 -11.38 10.36
CA GLN A 570 18.84 -12.69 10.25
C GLN A 570 17.79 -13.75 9.93
N ASN A 571 18.17 -14.78 9.16
CA ASN A 571 17.34 -15.95 9.02
C ASN A 571 17.40 -16.76 10.32
N GLN A 572 16.23 -17.03 10.90
CA GLN A 572 16.00 -18.01 11.94
C GLN A 572 15.62 -19.34 11.28
N ASP A 573 15.61 -20.45 12.02
CA ASP A 573 15.29 -21.75 11.43
C ASP A 573 13.87 -21.77 10.89
N ASN A 574 12.87 -21.92 11.74
CA ASN A 574 11.49 -22.03 11.34
C ASN A 574 10.58 -21.14 12.18
N ALA A 575 9.55 -20.63 11.57
CA ALA A 575 8.47 -20.00 12.30
C ALA A 575 7.12 -20.59 11.90
N THR A 576 6.23 -20.75 12.90
CA THR A 576 4.85 -21.21 12.69
C THR A 576 3.90 -20.12 13.14
N THR A 577 2.94 -19.75 12.30
CA THR A 577 1.86 -18.84 12.68
C THR A 577 0.51 -19.47 12.41
N TYR A 578 -0.41 -19.41 13.38
CA TYR A 578 -1.76 -19.93 13.23
C TYR A 578 -2.77 -19.11 14.02
N GLY A 579 -4.03 -19.20 13.63
CA GLY A 579 -5.08 -18.46 14.29
C GLY A 579 -6.45 -18.63 13.64
N VAL A 580 -7.39 -17.89 14.20
CA VAL A 580 -8.77 -17.80 13.70
C VAL A 580 -9.14 -16.34 13.52
N GLU A 581 -9.76 -16.03 12.40
CA GLU A 581 -10.32 -14.73 12.09
C GLU A 581 -11.83 -14.84 11.94
N ILE A 582 -12.55 -13.90 12.53
CA ILE A 582 -13.99 -13.72 12.34
C ILE A 582 -14.16 -12.31 11.79
N SER A 583 -14.80 -12.16 10.65
CA SER A 583 -15.10 -10.85 10.08
C SER A 583 -16.51 -10.86 9.52
N GLY A 584 -17.21 -9.75 9.70
CA GLY A 584 -18.57 -9.63 9.22
C GLY A 584 -18.97 -8.19 8.98
N ARG A 585 -19.96 -8.05 8.11
CA ARG A 585 -20.59 -6.79 7.78
C ARG A 585 -22.08 -7.05 7.59
N TYR A 586 -22.91 -6.18 8.14
CA TYR A 586 -24.36 -6.33 8.06
C TYR A 586 -25.04 -4.98 7.89
N ALA A 587 -25.83 -4.85 6.81
CA ALA A 587 -26.69 -3.71 6.57
C ALA A 587 -28.04 -3.94 7.22
N LEU A 588 -28.39 -3.16 8.23
CA LEU A 588 -29.70 -3.14 8.82
C LEU A 588 -30.72 -2.64 7.80
N LYS A 589 -31.95 -3.10 7.93
CA LYS A 589 -33.04 -2.77 6.99
C LYS A 589 -33.15 -1.28 6.76
N GLN A 590 -33.09 -0.86 5.52
CA GLN A 590 -33.32 0.52 5.11
C GLN A 590 -34.75 0.93 5.47
N THR A 591 -34.88 2.11 6.10
CA THR A 591 -36.21 2.65 6.42
C THR A 591 -36.90 3.18 5.17
N LYS A 592 -38.23 3.36 5.21
CA LYS A 592 -39.01 3.94 4.11
C LYS A 592 -38.51 5.35 3.68
N ARG A 593 -37.79 6.07 4.57
CA ARG A 593 -37.18 7.38 4.31
C ARG A 593 -35.75 7.28 3.75
N GLY A 594 -35.28 6.09 3.42
CA GLY A 594 -33.95 5.87 2.85
C GLY A 594 -32.79 5.84 3.89
N ASN A 595 -33.10 5.91 5.20
CA ASN A 595 -32.06 5.83 6.23
C ASN A 595 -31.51 4.41 6.30
N SER A 596 -30.20 4.27 6.44
CA SER A 596 -29.51 2.99 6.52
C SER A 596 -28.51 2.96 7.67
N PHE A 597 -28.41 1.79 8.30
CA PHE A 597 -27.37 1.47 9.27
C PHE A 597 -26.51 0.35 8.72
N MET A 598 -25.20 0.41 8.92
CA MET A 598 -24.29 -0.67 8.64
C MET A 598 -23.43 -0.95 9.86
N LEU A 599 -23.31 -2.22 10.19
CA LEU A 599 -22.40 -2.75 11.20
C LEU A 599 -21.27 -3.47 10.47
N ASN A 600 -20.06 -3.31 10.95
CA ASN A 600 -18.93 -4.16 10.61
C ASN A 600 -18.22 -4.57 11.89
N GLY A 601 -17.55 -5.71 11.84
CA GLY A 601 -16.74 -6.17 12.96
C GLY A 601 -15.72 -7.20 12.51
N GLN A 602 -14.60 -7.24 13.22
CA GLN A 602 -13.62 -8.29 13.06
C GLN A 602 -12.96 -8.64 14.40
N LEU A 603 -12.61 -9.92 14.53
CA LEU A 603 -11.73 -10.45 15.57
C LEU A 603 -10.68 -11.31 14.87
N SER A 604 -9.42 -11.06 15.17
CA SER A 604 -8.31 -11.84 14.62
C SER A 604 -7.44 -12.33 15.77
N THR A 605 -7.32 -13.64 15.92
CA THR A 605 -6.37 -14.26 16.85
C THR A 605 -5.12 -14.67 16.09
N VAL A 606 -3.97 -14.64 16.77
CA VAL A 606 -2.72 -15.10 16.18
C VAL A 606 -1.80 -15.66 17.26
N ARG A 607 -1.19 -16.78 16.95
CA ARG A 607 -0.09 -17.33 17.72
C ARG A 607 1.09 -17.54 16.78
N ALA A 608 2.10 -16.69 16.90
CA ALA A 608 3.31 -16.75 16.11
C ALA A 608 4.45 -17.27 16.99
N LYS A 609 5.07 -18.34 16.58
CA LYS A 609 6.21 -18.98 17.24
C LYS A 609 7.39 -18.97 16.29
N VAL A 610 8.57 -18.81 16.82
CA VAL A 610 9.83 -18.90 16.08
C VAL A 610 10.75 -19.85 16.84
N GLU A 611 11.49 -20.65 16.11
CA GLU A 611 12.56 -21.50 16.63
C GLU A 611 13.89 -20.72 16.50
N ASP A 612 14.57 -20.54 17.62
CA ASP A 612 15.85 -19.84 17.68
C ASP A 612 17.03 -20.77 17.26
N GLU A 613 18.22 -20.21 17.18
CA GLU A 613 19.46 -20.94 16.82
C GLU A 613 19.77 -22.13 17.76
N ASN A 614 19.15 -22.21 18.93
CA ASN A 614 19.27 -23.30 19.88
C ASN A 614 18.12 -24.31 19.81
N HIS A 615 17.29 -24.24 18.77
CA HIS A 615 16.07 -25.03 18.58
C HIS A 615 15.05 -24.85 19.69
N GLN A 616 15.05 -23.69 20.39
CA GLN A 616 14.06 -23.36 21.41
C GLN A 616 12.93 -22.56 20.82
N GLN A 617 11.69 -23.01 21.06
CA GLN A 617 10.51 -22.29 20.58
C GLN A 617 10.14 -21.14 21.51
N ARG A 618 10.01 -19.94 20.95
CA ARG A 618 9.52 -18.75 21.63
C ARG A 618 8.41 -18.05 20.82
N LEU A 619 7.64 -17.19 21.47
CA LEU A 619 6.66 -16.35 20.79
C LEU A 619 7.37 -15.14 20.14
N VAL A 620 6.93 -14.77 18.93
CA VAL A 620 7.41 -13.56 18.27
C VAL A 620 7.10 -12.32 19.12
N SER A 621 8.11 -11.46 19.34
CA SER A 621 8.08 -10.42 20.40
C SER A 621 7.04 -9.33 20.17
N ASP A 622 6.78 -8.92 18.92
CA ASP A 622 5.93 -7.75 18.60
C ASP A 622 4.53 -8.13 18.10
N VAL A 623 4.03 -9.32 18.44
CA VAL A 623 2.76 -9.84 17.99
C VAL A 623 1.78 -9.91 19.13
N ALA A 624 0.71 -9.10 19.07
CA ALA A 624 -0.41 -9.17 19.99
C ALA A 624 -1.19 -10.48 19.77
N PRO A 625 -1.70 -11.15 20.84
CA PRO A 625 -2.37 -12.44 20.71
C PRO A 625 -3.70 -12.36 19.96
N TYR A 626 -4.35 -11.21 19.98
CA TYR A 626 -5.54 -10.93 19.19
C TYR A 626 -5.74 -9.43 18.97
N THR A 627 -6.56 -9.08 17.99
CA THR A 627 -7.04 -7.72 17.73
C THR A 627 -8.51 -7.79 17.40
N ALA A 628 -9.25 -6.76 17.76
CA ALA A 628 -10.66 -6.64 17.44
C ALA A 628 -10.98 -5.23 16.92
N SER A 629 -11.94 -5.13 15.99
CA SER A 629 -12.53 -3.85 15.64
C SER A 629 -14.03 -3.98 15.44
N ALA A 630 -14.75 -2.89 15.72
CA ALA A 630 -16.17 -2.76 15.49
C ALA A 630 -16.47 -1.38 14.93
N GLY A 631 -17.33 -1.31 13.91
CA GLY A 631 -17.77 -0.08 13.29
C GLY A 631 -19.28 -0.03 13.12
N LEU A 632 -19.85 1.13 13.38
CA LEU A 632 -21.24 1.47 13.10
C LEU A 632 -21.27 2.68 12.20
N SER A 633 -22.01 2.61 11.09
CA SER A 633 -22.30 3.78 10.29
C SER A 633 -23.80 3.98 10.13
N TYR A 634 -24.20 5.23 10.06
CA TYR A 634 -25.58 5.67 9.90
C TYR A 634 -25.67 6.76 8.84
N ASN A 635 -26.53 6.54 7.84
CA ASN A 635 -26.88 7.53 6.83
C ASN A 635 -28.30 8.04 7.05
N TYR A 636 -28.43 9.36 7.23
CA TYR A 636 -29.71 10.05 7.35
C TYR A 636 -29.99 10.84 6.07
N GLN A 637 -30.74 10.22 5.16
CA GLN A 637 -31.00 10.76 3.82
C GLN A 637 -31.67 12.14 3.80
N PRO A 638 -32.66 12.44 4.67
CA PRO A 638 -33.33 13.75 4.61
C PRO A 638 -32.39 14.93 4.80
N TRP A 639 -31.32 14.76 5.55
CA TRP A 639 -30.30 15.80 5.76
C TRP A 639 -29.01 15.53 4.99
N GLN A 640 -28.95 14.46 4.21
CA GLN A 640 -27.73 14.03 3.54
C GLN A 640 -26.53 13.97 4.52
N LEU A 641 -26.79 13.42 5.69
CA LEU A 641 -25.84 13.29 6.79
C LEU A 641 -25.40 11.83 6.90
N ALA A 642 -24.09 11.60 6.90
CA ALA A 642 -23.50 10.31 7.20
C ALA A 642 -22.66 10.42 8.47
N THR A 643 -22.81 9.47 9.39
CA THR A 643 -22.01 9.39 10.61
C THR A 643 -21.44 7.99 10.77
N SER A 644 -20.26 7.89 11.34
CA SER A 644 -19.68 6.60 11.71
C SER A 644 -18.91 6.67 13.01
N VAL A 645 -18.87 5.53 13.71
CA VAL A 645 -18.06 5.29 14.89
C VAL A 645 -17.27 4.02 14.66
N ASN A 646 -15.96 4.07 14.89
CA ASN A 646 -15.06 2.93 14.78
C ASN A 646 -14.33 2.74 16.11
N LEU A 647 -14.29 1.50 16.60
CA LEU A 647 -13.54 1.06 17.77
C LEU A 647 -12.49 0.06 17.33
N ASN A 648 -11.25 0.22 17.82
CA ASN A 648 -10.17 -0.73 17.62
C ASN A 648 -9.57 -1.08 18.97
N TYR A 649 -9.39 -2.38 19.20
CA TYR A 649 -8.91 -2.93 20.45
C TYR A 649 -7.69 -3.80 20.24
N VAL A 650 -6.66 -3.60 21.07
CA VAL A 650 -5.49 -4.46 21.20
C VAL A 650 -5.28 -4.74 22.69
N PRO A 651 -5.20 -6.01 23.14
CA PRO A 651 -5.02 -6.32 24.56
C PRO A 651 -3.61 -5.97 25.05
N GLU A 652 -3.45 -5.94 26.36
CA GLU A 652 -2.14 -6.00 26.98
C GLU A 652 -1.49 -7.37 26.69
N PHE A 653 -0.20 -7.38 26.39
CA PHE A 653 0.53 -8.62 26.22
C PHE A 653 2.01 -8.47 26.60
N THR A 654 2.58 -9.58 27.07
CA THR A 654 4.00 -9.66 27.47
C THR A 654 4.71 -10.70 26.61
N ARG A 655 5.93 -10.38 26.16
CA ARG A 655 6.81 -11.26 25.37
C ARG A 655 8.23 -11.17 25.89
N ALA A 656 8.90 -12.31 25.98
CA ALA A 656 10.34 -12.37 26.15
C ALA A 656 11.04 -11.77 24.93
N LEU A 657 12.08 -10.98 25.15
CA LEU A 657 12.92 -10.47 24.07
C LEU A 657 14.02 -11.48 23.77
N ASP A 658 14.29 -11.66 22.47
CA ASP A 658 15.33 -12.57 22.01
C ASP A 658 16.71 -12.09 22.45
N ASN A 659 17.52 -13.03 23.01
CA ASN A 659 18.89 -12.77 23.49
C ASN A 659 19.01 -11.58 24.47
N GLN A 660 17.93 -11.21 25.16
CA GLN A 660 17.90 -10.15 26.15
C GLN A 660 17.31 -10.67 27.48
N PRO A 661 17.78 -10.21 28.62
CA PRO A 661 17.28 -10.65 29.94
C PRO A 661 15.94 -10.00 30.31
N TYR A 662 15.18 -9.50 29.33
CA TYR A 662 13.97 -8.72 29.57
C TYR A 662 12.72 -9.33 28.95
N ASN A 663 11.59 -9.12 29.66
CA ASN A 663 10.26 -9.21 29.10
C ASN A 663 9.77 -7.83 28.69
N ARG A 664 9.16 -7.72 27.52
CA ARG A 664 8.46 -6.52 27.05
C ARG A 664 6.97 -6.67 27.24
N THR A 665 6.37 -5.74 27.98
CA THR A 665 4.92 -5.63 28.13
C THR A 665 4.42 -4.40 27.41
N SER A 666 3.50 -4.59 26.45
CA SER A 666 2.75 -3.53 25.77
C SER A 666 1.36 -3.44 26.40
N ASN A 667 0.92 -2.25 26.78
CA ASN A 667 -0.37 -2.07 27.44
C ASN A 667 -1.57 -2.29 26.49
N GLU A 668 -2.73 -2.49 27.09
CA GLU A 668 -4.02 -2.46 26.40
C GLU A 668 -4.25 -1.13 25.68
N ARG A 669 -4.86 -1.17 24.48
CA ARG A 669 -5.19 0.01 23.69
C ARG A 669 -6.60 -0.07 23.15
N VAL A 670 -7.37 1.01 23.36
CA VAL A 670 -8.69 1.22 22.79
C VAL A 670 -8.69 2.53 22.02
N ASN A 671 -8.84 2.48 20.71
CA ASN A 671 -8.96 3.66 19.87
C ASN A 671 -10.40 3.80 19.41
N MET A 672 -10.97 4.99 19.57
CA MET A 672 -12.31 5.35 19.10
C MET A 672 -12.23 6.53 18.16
N ASP A 673 -12.78 6.36 16.97
CA ASP A 673 -12.85 7.39 15.94
C ASP A 673 -14.31 7.67 15.57
N ILE A 674 -14.67 8.94 15.37
CA ILE A 674 -15.99 9.38 14.93
C ILE A 674 -15.83 10.22 13.67
N SER A 675 -16.66 9.94 12.66
CA SER A 675 -16.73 10.73 11.44
C SER A 675 -18.16 11.23 11.21
N ILE A 676 -18.31 12.49 10.79
CA ILE A 676 -19.57 13.12 10.45
C ILE A 676 -19.38 13.82 9.11
N THR A 677 -20.12 13.40 8.08
CA THR A 677 -20.10 14.00 6.74
C THR A 677 -21.46 14.59 6.42
N LYS A 678 -21.50 15.88 6.15
CA LYS A 678 -22.65 16.60 5.61
C LYS A 678 -22.43 16.91 4.15
N ARG A 679 -23.38 16.48 3.29
CA ARG A 679 -23.40 16.85 1.87
C ARG A 679 -24.40 17.99 1.68
N PHE A 680 -24.02 18.95 0.85
CA PHE A 680 -24.83 20.10 0.48
C PHE A 680 -25.24 20.01 -0.99
N SER A 681 -26.10 20.92 -1.43
CA SER A 681 -26.35 21.12 -2.86
C SER A 681 -25.07 21.49 -3.62
N ASP A 682 -25.12 21.40 -4.93
CA ASP A 682 -24.03 21.83 -5.83
C ASP A 682 -22.68 21.12 -5.62
N GLY A 683 -22.72 19.89 -5.10
CA GLY A 683 -21.53 19.05 -4.95
C GLY A 683 -20.58 19.40 -3.81
N TRP A 684 -20.98 20.26 -2.88
CA TRP A 684 -20.19 20.51 -1.67
C TRP A 684 -20.40 19.43 -0.61
N ALA A 685 -19.33 19.12 0.12
CA ALA A 685 -19.39 18.28 1.32
C ALA A 685 -18.41 18.78 2.38
N THR A 686 -18.80 18.65 3.64
CA THR A 686 -17.91 18.89 4.78
C THR A 686 -17.86 17.64 5.63
N THR A 687 -16.65 17.21 6.00
CA THR A 687 -16.43 16.07 6.88
C THR A 687 -15.67 16.53 8.13
N LEU A 688 -16.19 16.16 9.28
CA LEU A 688 -15.54 16.30 10.58
C LEU A 688 -15.12 14.91 11.05
N ASN A 689 -13.82 14.71 11.31
CA ASN A 689 -13.27 13.49 11.88
C ASN A 689 -12.65 13.80 13.24
N ALA A 690 -13.13 13.14 14.29
CA ALA A 690 -12.51 13.13 15.59
C ALA A 690 -11.87 11.75 15.81
N ARG A 691 -10.56 11.71 16.05
CA ARG A 691 -9.79 10.48 16.15
C ARG A 691 -9.20 10.30 17.53
N ASN A 692 -9.05 9.04 17.91
CA ASN A 692 -8.47 8.63 19.18
C ASN A 692 -9.11 9.33 20.39
N ILE A 693 -10.44 9.43 20.40
CA ILE A 693 -11.22 10.19 21.39
C ILE A 693 -10.99 9.68 22.81
N LEU A 694 -10.72 8.36 22.96
CA LEU A 694 -10.47 7.73 24.25
C LEU A 694 -9.05 7.99 24.78
N SER A 695 -8.16 8.54 23.95
CA SER A 695 -6.80 8.95 24.32
C SER A 695 -6.00 7.92 25.11
N THR A 696 -6.08 6.64 24.72
CA THR A 696 -5.32 5.59 25.40
C THR A 696 -3.84 5.71 25.07
N ASP A 697 -3.04 6.11 26.07
CA ASP A 697 -1.58 6.21 25.92
C ASP A 697 -0.96 4.87 25.53
N TYR A 698 0.11 4.96 24.77
CA TYR A 698 0.96 3.82 24.52
C TYR A 698 2.03 3.72 25.60
N LYS A 699 2.01 2.60 26.34
CA LYS A 699 2.97 2.30 27.40
C LYS A 699 3.69 1.00 27.09
N GLU A 700 4.99 1.02 27.20
CA GLU A 700 5.86 -0.13 27.07
C GLU A 700 6.70 -0.27 28.34
N ARG A 701 6.75 -1.46 28.91
CA ARG A 701 7.58 -1.77 30.08
C ARG A 701 8.51 -2.92 29.74
N LEU A 702 9.78 -2.72 30.06
CA LEU A 702 10.80 -3.75 30.09
C LEU A 702 11.03 -4.15 31.54
N THR A 703 10.89 -5.44 31.84
CA THR A 703 11.13 -6.01 33.16
C THR A 703 12.15 -7.14 33.06
N TYR A 704 12.98 -7.30 34.08
CA TYR A 704 13.93 -8.42 34.13
C TYR A 704 13.15 -9.76 34.14
N GLN A 705 13.64 -10.73 33.39
CA GLN A 705 13.04 -12.09 33.37
C GLN A 705 13.26 -12.82 34.68
N THR A 706 14.33 -12.49 35.43
CA THR A 706 14.74 -13.17 36.64
C THR A 706 13.84 -12.89 37.85
N ASP A 707 13.42 -11.63 38.02
CA ASP A 707 12.70 -11.18 39.23
C ASP A 707 11.49 -10.28 38.92
N GLY A 708 11.26 -9.95 37.66
CA GLY A 708 10.17 -9.06 37.22
C GLY A 708 10.38 -7.60 37.58
N SER A 709 11.53 -7.21 38.12
CA SER A 709 11.80 -5.82 38.44
C SER A 709 11.83 -4.92 37.20
N LEU A 710 11.44 -3.65 37.38
CA LEU A 710 11.37 -2.69 36.27
C LEU A 710 12.79 -2.32 35.81
N TYR A 711 13.09 -2.55 34.54
CA TYR A 711 14.26 -2.02 33.88
C TYR A 711 13.97 -0.64 33.28
N GLU A 712 12.94 -0.53 32.44
CA GLU A 712 12.54 0.69 31.73
C GLU A 712 11.04 0.73 31.47
N SER A 713 10.44 1.90 31.57
CA SER A 713 9.08 2.18 31.10
C SER A 713 9.08 3.37 30.18
N ARG A 714 8.48 3.23 29.01
CA ARG A 714 8.27 4.30 28.02
C ARG A 714 6.80 4.61 27.89
N ILE A 715 6.47 5.90 27.89
CA ILE A 715 5.12 6.40 27.72
C ILE A 715 5.11 7.38 26.56
N ASN A 716 4.29 7.07 25.54
CA ASN A 716 3.97 7.97 24.45
C ASN A 716 2.50 8.39 24.59
N GLN A 717 2.31 9.65 24.87
CA GLN A 717 0.96 10.19 25.08
C GLN A 717 0.16 10.12 23.76
N ALA A 718 -1.03 9.56 23.85
CA ALA A 718 -2.02 9.60 22.79
C ALA A 718 -2.97 10.79 23.02
N ILE A 719 -3.19 11.60 22.00
CA ILE A 719 -4.09 12.76 22.07
C ILE A 719 -5.22 12.65 21.06
N PRO A 720 -6.43 13.14 21.40
CA PRO A 720 -7.49 13.27 20.42
C PRO A 720 -7.09 14.25 19.33
N SER A 721 -7.44 13.94 18.10
CA SER A 721 -7.26 14.86 16.99
C SER A 721 -8.58 15.13 16.27
N VAL A 722 -8.72 16.33 15.75
CA VAL A 722 -9.87 16.75 14.95
C VAL A 722 -9.38 17.16 13.58
N LEU A 723 -10.00 16.63 12.53
CA LEU A 723 -9.74 16.99 11.13
C LEU A 723 -11.04 17.45 10.48
N ILE A 724 -11.04 18.65 9.93
CA ILE A 724 -12.13 19.19 9.12
C ILE A 724 -11.70 19.15 7.65
N THR A 725 -12.58 18.65 6.81
CA THR A 725 -12.35 18.56 5.37
C THR A 725 -13.51 19.20 4.61
N LEU A 726 -13.20 20.05 3.65
CA LEU A 726 -14.13 20.62 2.69
C LEU A 726 -13.84 20.02 1.30
N GLU A 727 -14.88 19.50 0.67
CA GLU A 727 -14.83 18.90 -0.68
C GLU A 727 -15.79 19.60 -1.62
N LYS A 728 -15.37 19.82 -2.86
CA LYS A 728 -16.22 20.28 -3.97
C LYS A 728 -16.10 19.31 -5.14
N LYS A 729 -17.26 18.76 -5.59
CA LYS A 729 -17.41 18.02 -6.85
C LYS A 729 -17.95 18.91 -7.94
N PHE A 730 -17.47 18.76 -9.18
CA PHE A 730 -17.89 19.55 -10.32
C PHE A 730 -17.89 18.72 -11.62
#